data_69afa9674aac9e4053d9ada85d6cf7b0
#
_entry.id   69afa9674aac9e4053d9ada85d6cf7b0
#
_cell.length_a   1.000
_cell.length_b   1.000
_cell.length_c   1.000
_cell.angle_alpha   90.00
_cell.angle_beta   90.00
_cell.angle_gamma   90.00
#
_symmetry.space_group_name_H-M   'P 1'
#
loop_
_entity.id
_entity.type
_entity.pdbx_description
1 polymer ?
#
loop_
_entity_poly.entity_id
_entity_poly.type
_entity_poly.pdbx_seq_one_letter_code
_entity_poly.pdbx_strand_id
1 'polypeptide(L)'
;MKKYIVFLFLILTVILTICPIFAAETERRDSTANFPWAQQRSYYQTTGSFLTIGEEELERRTLGDLRNRLTGMMPAISVQEKAGDFWSSSYQSPNLNSSSFQVFLRGSGNQVCIVDDIYIPFGQVQLDPNQIESITVLTDILDKAKYGPMASDGALLIRTKKGGYNTPMQIHVDMEGGIGIADRIPEWVNGIEYARMNNAARAVSGYSQLYLPEALEGFSQKDPYDMKYPNVDYKSLMLKETLPLSRVGVNFNGGGDRVKYNFSFNGLYSGDIVKNSASNDYSKLNASASLTAKVGKYIEVSADFNTLLSFRRKGRTSWYNYRSVPAVAFPLTLGQSLGDDGARLNTPIYGVSRTFTQNYYALGLEGGFNTERNRTGMLNTSIDLDLSWLIKGLKSRTLLGLTQFVRTTIGKEEDYLGYYWTSQDGIGAISTHTGTKKSGKSILSSYTMQSLSFYERLSYDWAANGHKIAAGATFVMNDNTNKSNDNYQRQLYVTADISYAYTDKYIVEFVAQYAGSSRFNKDNRFAFFPSAGLAWVISKENFMRDIRWIDNLKLHTQVGLIGETDIFGAPYLYQSDYSAATNGMWLGANSKQDSWFGTNRYVTQYVTMNRLANPDLGWGKLFQADLGLDFDFLQAFSFSANFYYRQSTNRIVNISDQLPAIFGLRGSDLYKNYTKEHLQGADFSLNYARTLGDWYISAGVNASTWKIVSDRLTNDEYIYDYQKRTGTTVDSYWGLKCIGKYETHEQISSLPAYTSDLQIGDLIYADINNDGQIDTNDRIILSHTLPRMNYAINLGFGYKNFEIQIVGTGAAFFQTPMTNSYFWNGWGDGNYSAFVRDNIG
;
A
#
# COMPACT_ATOMS: atom_id res chain seq x y z
N MET A 1 1.02 -17.86 -26.21
CA MET A 1 -0.29 -17.23 -26.42
C MET A 1 -1.33 -18.20 -26.99
N LYS A 2 -1.13 -18.86 -28.16
CA LYS A 2 -2.14 -19.80 -28.74
C LYS A 2 -2.56 -20.95 -27.80
N LYS A 3 -1.65 -21.58 -27.06
CA LYS A 3 -1.97 -22.69 -26.15
C LYS A 3 -2.84 -22.26 -24.95
N TYR A 4 -2.69 -21.04 -24.44
CA TYR A 4 -3.49 -20.54 -23.32
C TYR A 4 -4.89 -20.08 -23.75
N ILE A 5 -5.03 -19.54 -24.96
CA ILE A 5 -6.33 -19.21 -25.54
C ILE A 5 -7.15 -20.50 -25.78
N VAL A 6 -6.51 -21.57 -26.24
CA VAL A 6 -7.17 -22.87 -26.41
C VAL A 6 -7.60 -23.48 -25.08
N PHE A 7 -6.80 -23.32 -24.02
CA PHE A 7 -7.15 -23.80 -22.67
C PHE A 7 -8.33 -23.03 -22.09
N LEU A 8 -8.34 -21.69 -22.27
CA LEU A 8 -9.47 -20.84 -21.87
C LEU A 8 -10.76 -21.19 -22.65
N PHE A 9 -10.63 -21.45 -23.96
CA PHE A 9 -11.75 -21.88 -24.80
C PHE A 9 -12.26 -23.27 -24.42
N LEU A 10 -11.39 -24.19 -24.02
CA LEU A 10 -11.78 -25.55 -23.54
C LEU A 10 -12.51 -25.44 -22.20
N ILE A 11 -12.08 -24.64 -21.26
CA ILE A 11 -12.79 -24.38 -19.99
C ILE A 11 -14.16 -23.77 -20.28
N LEU A 12 -14.23 -22.78 -21.16
CA LEU A 12 -15.49 -22.13 -21.55
C LEU A 12 -16.44 -23.13 -22.21
N THR A 13 -15.93 -24.03 -23.07
CA THR A 13 -16.72 -25.06 -23.74
C THR A 13 -17.23 -26.12 -22.77
N VAL A 14 -16.43 -26.54 -21.80
CA VAL A 14 -16.84 -27.48 -20.73
C VAL A 14 -17.93 -26.85 -19.84
N ILE A 15 -17.80 -25.58 -19.50
CA ILE A 15 -18.83 -24.84 -18.73
C ILE A 15 -20.13 -24.71 -19.53
N LEU A 16 -20.05 -24.46 -20.85
CA LEU A 16 -21.22 -24.31 -21.73
C LEU A 16 -21.91 -25.63 -22.04
N THR A 17 -21.20 -26.77 -22.03
CA THR A 17 -21.78 -28.09 -22.31
C THR A 17 -22.46 -28.75 -21.11
N ILE A 18 -22.14 -28.34 -19.88
CA ILE A 18 -22.77 -28.88 -18.65
C ILE A 18 -24.08 -28.17 -18.31
N CYS A 19 -24.42 -27.09 -19.01
CA CYS A 19 -25.41 -26.11 -18.59
C CYS A 19 -26.89 -26.23 -19.05
N PRO A 20 -27.42 -27.25 -19.70
CA PRO A 20 -28.81 -27.14 -20.17
C PRO A 20 -29.90 -27.76 -19.28
N ILE A 21 -29.66 -28.26 -18.06
CA ILE A 21 -30.65 -29.16 -17.46
C ILE A 21 -31.49 -28.69 -16.29
N PHE A 22 -31.25 -27.60 -15.60
CA PHE A 22 -32.17 -27.20 -14.51
C PHE A 22 -32.30 -25.67 -14.32
N ALA A 23 -33.52 -25.17 -14.55
CA ALA A 23 -33.90 -23.82 -14.15
C ALA A 23 -34.33 -23.82 -12.66
N ALA A 24 -33.45 -23.38 -11.79
CA ALA A 24 -33.82 -22.98 -10.43
C ALA A 24 -33.75 -21.44 -10.34
N GLU A 25 -34.77 -20.83 -9.72
CA GLU A 25 -34.79 -19.39 -9.45
C GLU A 25 -33.54 -19.02 -8.65
N THR A 26 -32.66 -18.29 -9.29
CA THR A 26 -31.58 -17.54 -8.63
C THR A 26 -32.19 -16.28 -8.06
N GLU A 27 -31.93 -16.00 -6.78
CA GLU A 27 -32.15 -14.66 -6.26
C GLU A 27 -31.39 -13.69 -7.20
N ARG A 28 -32.20 -12.91 -7.94
CA ARG A 28 -31.65 -11.80 -8.73
C ARG A 28 -30.80 -10.99 -7.80
N ARG A 29 -29.55 -10.71 -8.17
CA ARG A 29 -28.81 -9.61 -7.61
C ARG A 29 -29.65 -8.34 -7.78
N ASP A 30 -30.54 -8.06 -6.84
CA ASP A 30 -31.10 -6.75 -6.65
C ASP A 30 -29.96 -5.89 -6.10
N SER A 31 -29.05 -5.54 -7.00
CA SER A 31 -27.92 -4.71 -6.71
C SER A 31 -28.40 -3.26 -6.56
N THR A 32 -29.04 -2.97 -5.44
CA THR A 32 -29.07 -1.60 -4.94
C THR A 32 -27.64 -1.31 -4.45
N ALA A 33 -26.83 -0.76 -5.31
CA ALA A 33 -25.52 -0.29 -4.91
C ALA A 33 -25.68 0.88 -3.94
N ASN A 34 -24.92 0.87 -2.87
CA ASN A 34 -24.78 2.03 -2.00
C ASN A 34 -23.98 3.11 -2.71
N PHE A 35 -24.67 4.06 -3.29
CA PHE A 35 -24.09 5.19 -4.00
C PHE A 35 -23.49 6.24 -3.06
N PRO A 36 -22.67 7.14 -3.62
CA PRO A 36 -22.25 8.34 -2.95
C PRO A 36 -23.40 9.00 -2.20
N TRP A 37 -23.11 9.45 -0.97
CA TRP A 37 -24.04 10.17 -0.12
C TRP A 37 -25.29 9.39 0.32
N ALA A 38 -25.10 8.07 0.56
CA ALA A 38 -26.18 7.17 1.03
C ALA A 38 -27.41 7.11 0.12
N GLN A 39 -27.30 7.46 -1.16
CA GLN A 39 -28.36 7.23 -2.13
C GLN A 39 -28.44 5.74 -2.46
N GLN A 40 -29.61 5.14 -2.33
CA GLN A 40 -29.88 3.80 -2.85
C GLN A 40 -30.42 3.94 -4.27
N ARG A 41 -29.65 3.50 -5.26
CA ARG A 41 -30.06 3.47 -6.66
C ARG A 41 -29.86 2.07 -7.21
N SER A 42 -30.72 1.66 -8.11
CA SER A 42 -30.48 0.47 -8.88
C SER A 42 -29.24 0.66 -9.77
N TYR A 43 -28.40 -0.33 -9.86
CA TYR A 43 -27.26 -0.41 -10.77
C TYR A 43 -27.61 0.01 -12.20
N TYR A 44 -28.86 -0.29 -12.64
CA TYR A 44 -29.38 0.06 -13.95
C TYR A 44 -29.83 1.52 -14.11
N GLN A 45 -29.69 2.34 -13.09
CA GLN A 45 -30.12 3.73 -13.10
C GLN A 45 -28.94 4.71 -13.06
N THR A 46 -27.74 4.24 -13.37
CA THR A 46 -26.51 5.03 -13.32
C THR A 46 -25.70 4.86 -14.59
N THR A 47 -24.83 5.82 -14.85
CA THR A 47 -23.92 5.78 -16.01
C THR A 47 -22.59 5.14 -15.69
N GLY A 48 -22.38 4.64 -14.47
CA GLY A 48 -21.15 4.01 -14.01
C GLY A 48 -21.23 2.49 -13.97
N SER A 49 -20.07 1.88 -13.79
CA SER A 49 -19.87 0.48 -13.46
C SER A 49 -19.48 0.38 -12.01
N PHE A 50 -20.30 -0.24 -11.19
CA PHE A 50 -20.05 -0.37 -9.77
C PHE A 50 -19.64 -1.79 -9.43
N LEU A 51 -18.50 -1.91 -8.78
CA LEU A 51 -18.06 -3.16 -8.16
C LEU A 51 -18.28 -3.02 -6.66
N THR A 52 -19.28 -3.69 -6.15
CA THR A 52 -19.60 -3.73 -4.71
C THR A 52 -19.43 -5.13 -4.18
N ILE A 53 -18.72 -5.24 -3.06
CA ILE A 53 -18.60 -6.46 -2.26
C ILE A 53 -19.53 -6.30 -1.07
N GLY A 54 -20.42 -7.25 -0.87
CA GLY A 54 -21.33 -7.30 0.28
C GLY A 54 -20.71 -7.98 1.49
N GLU A 55 -21.47 -7.97 2.58
CA GLU A 55 -21.14 -8.59 3.86
C GLU A 55 -20.77 -10.07 3.70
N GLU A 56 -21.63 -10.87 3.07
CA GLU A 56 -21.40 -12.31 2.87
C GLU A 56 -20.11 -12.62 2.13
N GLU A 57 -19.77 -11.85 1.08
CA GLU A 57 -18.54 -12.06 0.32
C GLU A 57 -17.31 -11.72 1.16
N LEU A 58 -17.38 -10.71 2.03
CA LEU A 58 -16.30 -10.37 2.96
C LEU A 58 -16.13 -11.40 4.08
N GLU A 59 -17.23 -11.94 4.60
CA GLU A 59 -17.20 -12.92 5.68
C GLU A 59 -16.71 -14.28 5.21
N ARG A 60 -17.00 -14.68 3.98
CA ARG A 60 -16.51 -15.92 3.36
C ARG A 60 -14.98 -16.00 3.33
N ARG A 61 -14.26 -14.89 3.36
CA ARG A 61 -12.80 -14.84 3.44
C ARG A 61 -12.34 -14.74 4.87
N THR A 62 -11.71 -15.80 5.36
CA THR A 62 -11.21 -15.90 6.72
C THR A 62 -9.82 -15.31 6.83
N LEU A 63 -9.46 -14.85 8.02
CA LEU A 63 -8.15 -14.41 8.48
C LEU A 63 -7.52 -13.26 7.67
N GLY A 64 -6.91 -12.36 8.38
CA GLY A 64 -6.10 -11.30 7.82
C GLY A 64 -6.70 -9.91 7.95
N ASP A 65 -5.93 -8.98 7.44
CA ASP A 65 -6.31 -7.58 7.30
C ASP A 65 -7.39 -7.42 6.23
N LEU A 66 -8.27 -6.43 6.38
CA LEU A 66 -9.30 -6.11 5.39
C LEU A 66 -8.74 -6.01 3.97
N ARG A 67 -7.55 -5.43 3.81
CA ARG A 67 -6.89 -5.30 2.51
C ARG A 67 -6.57 -6.65 1.88
N ASN A 68 -6.15 -7.63 2.67
CA ASN A 68 -5.90 -8.98 2.18
C ASN A 68 -7.19 -9.67 1.72
N ARG A 69 -8.30 -9.43 2.42
CA ARG A 69 -9.61 -9.95 2.02
C ARG A 69 -10.07 -9.45 0.65
N LEU A 70 -9.63 -8.24 0.24
CA LEU A 70 -9.95 -7.67 -1.08
C LEU A 70 -9.17 -8.32 -2.24
N THR A 71 -8.17 -9.14 -1.95
CA THR A 71 -7.31 -9.75 -2.97
C THR A 71 -8.10 -10.59 -3.95
N GLY A 72 -8.05 -10.22 -5.24
CA GLY A 72 -8.70 -10.96 -6.33
C GLY A 72 -10.23 -10.86 -6.36
N MET A 73 -10.88 -10.09 -5.48
CA MET A 73 -12.34 -9.94 -5.49
C MET A 73 -12.83 -9.07 -6.64
N MET A 74 -12.04 -8.07 -7.04
CA MET A 74 -12.43 -7.08 -8.05
C MET A 74 -11.32 -6.84 -9.07
N PRO A 75 -11.63 -6.62 -10.35
CA PRO A 75 -10.60 -6.43 -11.39
C PRO A 75 -9.77 -5.16 -11.19
N ALA A 76 -10.38 -4.05 -10.78
CA ALA A 76 -9.70 -2.77 -10.60
C ALA A 76 -8.73 -2.73 -9.42
N ILE A 77 -8.83 -3.69 -8.49
CA ILE A 77 -8.00 -3.77 -7.26
C ILE A 77 -6.88 -4.78 -7.45
N SER A 78 -5.65 -4.35 -7.18
CA SER A 78 -4.55 -5.26 -6.90
C SER A 78 -4.02 -5.04 -5.50
N VAL A 79 -3.79 -6.13 -4.78
CA VAL A 79 -3.20 -6.11 -3.44
C VAL A 79 -1.82 -6.72 -3.53
N GLN A 80 -0.81 -5.97 -3.14
CA GLN A 80 0.58 -6.44 -3.12
C GLN A 80 1.03 -6.56 -1.68
N GLU A 81 1.58 -7.72 -1.34
CA GLU A 81 2.25 -7.92 -0.07
C GLU A 81 3.69 -7.40 -0.16
N LYS A 82 4.06 -6.50 0.74
CA LYS A 82 5.45 -6.07 0.91
C LYS A 82 6.13 -6.96 1.93
N ALA A 83 7.34 -7.39 1.56
CA ALA A 83 8.15 -8.36 2.30
C ALA A 83 7.96 -8.43 3.81
N GLY A 84 7.61 -9.62 4.25
CA GLY A 84 8.09 -10.24 5.49
C GLY A 84 7.52 -9.79 6.81
N ASP A 85 6.74 -8.74 6.88
CA ASP A 85 6.18 -8.26 8.14
C ASP A 85 4.67 -8.08 8.00
N PHE A 86 3.92 -9.11 8.34
CA PHE A 86 2.47 -9.18 8.17
C PHE A 86 1.72 -7.97 8.74
N TRP A 87 2.29 -7.30 9.75
CA TRP A 87 1.71 -6.16 10.44
C TRP A 87 2.59 -4.92 10.43
N SER A 88 3.58 -4.86 9.54
CA SER A 88 4.51 -3.73 9.48
C SER A 88 3.81 -2.44 9.05
N SER A 89 3.78 -1.48 9.95
CA SER A 89 3.65 -0.09 9.59
C SER A 89 5.05 0.53 9.53
N SER A 90 5.50 1.08 8.42
CA SER A 90 6.77 1.77 8.39
C SER A 90 6.70 3.08 9.17
N TYR A 91 7.76 3.38 9.90
CA TYR A 91 7.84 4.47 10.86
C TYR A 91 7.79 5.88 10.27
N GLN A 92 7.96 6.04 8.97
CA GLN A 92 8.34 7.33 8.41
C GLN A 92 7.30 8.03 7.52
N SER A 93 6.18 7.40 7.25
CA SER A 93 5.19 8.04 6.39
C SER A 93 3.78 7.83 6.91
N PRO A 94 2.99 8.90 7.04
CA PRO A 94 1.55 8.80 7.20
C PRO A 94 0.90 8.26 5.93
N ASN A 95 1.67 8.12 4.86
CA ASN A 95 1.25 7.60 3.58
C ASN A 95 0.95 6.11 3.68
N LEU A 96 -0.09 5.73 3.04
CA LEU A 96 -0.68 4.41 2.80
C LEU A 96 0.29 3.27 2.48
N ASN A 97 1.50 3.59 2.07
CA ASN A 97 2.51 2.67 1.58
C ASN A 97 3.31 1.96 2.68
N SER A 98 2.91 2.09 3.93
CA SER A 98 3.69 1.63 5.08
C SER A 98 3.18 0.34 5.72
N SER A 99 2.16 -0.28 5.17
CA SER A 99 1.64 -1.56 5.66
C SER A 99 2.18 -2.74 4.84
N SER A 100 2.10 -3.92 5.40
CA SER A 100 2.49 -5.17 4.74
C SER A 100 1.70 -5.44 3.46
N PHE A 101 0.47 -4.93 3.38
CA PHE A 101 -0.38 -5.00 2.21
C PHE A 101 -0.59 -3.62 1.63
N GLN A 102 -0.24 -3.45 0.37
CA GLN A 102 -0.48 -2.24 -0.40
C GLN A 102 -1.59 -2.50 -1.40
N VAL A 103 -2.62 -1.66 -1.38
CA VAL A 103 -3.73 -1.72 -2.34
C VAL A 103 -3.46 -0.72 -3.46
N PHE A 104 -3.71 -1.14 -4.68
CA PHE A 104 -3.63 -0.29 -5.87
C PHE A 104 -4.98 -0.33 -6.59
N LEU A 105 -5.45 0.83 -7.00
CA LEU A 105 -6.59 0.97 -7.91
C LEU A 105 -6.09 1.38 -9.28
N ARG A 106 -6.26 0.51 -10.30
CA ARG A 106 -5.79 0.77 -11.67
C ARG A 106 -4.34 1.26 -11.70
N GLY A 107 -3.48 0.65 -10.86
CA GLY A 107 -2.05 1.01 -10.74
C GLY A 107 -1.73 2.22 -9.86
N SER A 108 -2.68 2.99 -9.40
CA SER A 108 -2.45 4.06 -8.43
C SER A 108 -2.47 3.53 -6.99
N GLY A 109 -1.48 3.92 -6.18
CA GLY A 109 -1.41 3.61 -4.76
C GLY A 109 -1.92 4.74 -3.84
N ASN A 110 -2.46 5.81 -4.41
CA ASN A 110 -2.88 7.02 -3.67
C ASN A 110 -4.40 7.09 -3.44
N GLN A 111 -5.11 5.99 -3.60
CA GLN A 111 -6.55 5.92 -3.34
C GLN A 111 -6.89 6.22 -1.89
N VAL A 112 -8.11 6.66 -1.68
CA VAL A 112 -8.64 7.03 -0.37
C VAL A 112 -9.73 6.08 0.08
N CYS A 113 -10.00 6.03 1.39
CA CYS A 113 -11.20 5.41 1.95
C CYS A 113 -12.19 6.46 2.38
N ILE A 114 -13.46 6.17 2.09
CA ILE A 114 -14.61 6.95 2.52
C ILE A 114 -15.47 6.02 3.37
N VAL A 115 -15.52 6.26 4.66
CA VAL A 115 -16.29 5.45 5.60
C VAL A 115 -17.52 6.23 6.02
N ASP A 116 -18.71 5.71 5.68
CA ASP A 116 -20.00 6.36 5.94
C ASP A 116 -20.01 7.85 5.50
N ASP A 117 -19.52 8.11 4.29
CA ASP A 117 -19.35 9.42 3.64
C ASP A 117 -18.26 10.33 4.23
N ILE A 118 -17.51 9.90 5.24
CA ILE A 118 -16.37 10.62 5.78
C ILE A 118 -15.07 10.13 5.18
N TYR A 119 -14.27 11.07 4.69
CA TYR A 119 -12.93 10.80 4.17
C TYR A 119 -11.96 10.36 5.27
N ILE A 120 -11.30 9.23 5.05
CA ILE A 120 -10.26 8.70 5.94
C ILE A 120 -9.08 8.22 5.09
N PRO A 121 -7.83 8.60 5.42
CA PRO A 121 -6.67 8.05 4.75
C PRO A 121 -6.64 6.51 4.86
N PHE A 122 -6.49 5.81 3.73
CA PHE A 122 -6.64 4.34 3.65
C PHE A 122 -5.80 3.56 4.67
N GLY A 123 -4.55 3.96 4.88
CA GLY A 123 -3.66 3.30 5.84
C GLY A 123 -4.11 3.41 7.30
N GLN A 124 -5.06 4.30 7.58
CA GLN A 124 -5.62 4.51 8.93
C GLN A 124 -6.94 3.77 9.11
N VAL A 125 -7.55 3.28 8.04
CA VAL A 125 -8.75 2.46 8.09
C VAL A 125 -8.38 1.02 8.42
N GLN A 126 -8.64 0.62 9.65
CA GLN A 126 -8.42 -0.74 10.13
C GLN A 126 -9.72 -1.31 10.70
N LEU A 127 -10.83 -1.08 10.02
CA LEU A 127 -12.11 -1.66 10.38
C LEU A 127 -12.04 -3.19 10.37
N ASP A 128 -12.78 -3.81 11.27
CA ASP A 128 -12.97 -5.25 11.24
C ASP A 128 -14.01 -5.60 10.16
N PRO A 129 -13.85 -6.67 9.39
CA PRO A 129 -14.82 -7.09 8.38
C PRO A 129 -16.25 -7.23 8.91
N ASN A 130 -16.42 -7.67 10.16
CA ASN A 130 -17.75 -7.77 10.79
C ASN A 130 -18.45 -6.44 11.03
N GLN A 131 -17.74 -5.32 10.93
CA GLN A 131 -18.33 -3.98 11.04
C GLN A 131 -18.82 -3.46 9.69
N ILE A 132 -18.50 -4.16 8.58
CA ILE A 132 -18.71 -3.70 7.22
C ILE A 132 -19.93 -4.35 6.62
N GLU A 133 -20.85 -3.54 6.09
CA GLU A 133 -21.99 -3.95 5.30
C GLU A 133 -21.60 -4.13 3.82
N SER A 134 -20.85 -3.16 3.27
CA SER A 134 -20.39 -3.22 1.87
C SER A 134 -19.18 -2.37 1.62
N ILE A 135 -18.43 -2.74 0.57
CA ILE A 135 -17.32 -1.97 0.00
C ILE A 135 -17.59 -1.77 -1.49
N THR A 136 -17.67 -0.51 -1.93
CA THR A 136 -17.82 -0.14 -3.33
C THR A 136 -16.55 0.55 -3.82
N VAL A 137 -16.05 0.16 -4.98
CA VAL A 137 -14.86 0.78 -5.60
C VAL A 137 -15.31 1.90 -6.53
N LEU A 138 -14.84 3.11 -6.27
CA LEU A 138 -15.10 4.29 -7.09
C LEU A 138 -13.92 4.54 -8.00
N THR A 139 -14.05 4.14 -9.26
CA THR A 139 -13.03 4.35 -10.30
C THR A 139 -13.49 5.29 -11.39
N ASP A 140 -14.80 5.44 -11.58
CA ASP A 140 -15.42 6.23 -12.62
C ASP A 140 -15.43 7.71 -12.28
N ILE A 141 -15.33 8.56 -13.31
CA ILE A 141 -15.10 10.00 -13.11
C ILE A 141 -16.26 10.71 -12.39
N LEU A 142 -17.51 10.35 -12.68
CA LEU A 142 -18.68 10.99 -12.06
C LEU A 142 -18.75 10.71 -10.56
N ASP A 143 -18.47 9.48 -10.16
CA ASP A 143 -18.55 9.12 -8.73
C ASP A 143 -17.39 9.69 -7.93
N LYS A 144 -16.20 9.75 -8.53
CA LYS A 144 -15.06 10.45 -7.95
C LYS A 144 -15.35 11.94 -7.80
N ALA A 145 -15.94 12.58 -8.81
CA ALA A 145 -16.27 13.99 -8.80
C ALA A 145 -17.29 14.35 -7.72
N LYS A 146 -18.21 13.46 -7.38
CA LYS A 146 -19.17 13.66 -6.26
C LYS A 146 -18.46 13.79 -4.90
N TYR A 147 -17.32 13.08 -4.69
CA TYR A 147 -16.55 13.14 -3.45
C TYR A 147 -15.35 14.11 -3.49
N GLY A 148 -15.16 14.80 -4.60
CA GLY A 148 -14.21 15.89 -4.69
C GLY A 148 -12.78 15.47 -5.04
N PRO A 149 -11.85 16.44 -5.02
CA PRO A 149 -10.48 16.24 -5.47
C PRO A 149 -9.72 15.16 -4.71
N MET A 150 -10.12 14.84 -3.48
CA MET A 150 -9.48 13.78 -2.70
C MET A 150 -9.67 12.39 -3.31
N ALA A 151 -10.74 12.18 -4.05
CA ALA A 151 -11.04 10.92 -4.73
C ALA A 151 -10.44 10.83 -6.15
N SER A 152 -9.60 11.79 -6.58
CA SER A 152 -9.04 11.84 -7.94
C SER A 152 -8.34 10.54 -8.36
N ASP A 153 -7.61 9.89 -7.46
CA ASP A 153 -6.91 8.63 -7.70
C ASP A 153 -7.78 7.36 -7.49
N GLY A 154 -9.07 7.56 -7.20
CA GLY A 154 -10.02 6.51 -6.85
C GLY A 154 -10.28 6.45 -5.35
N ALA A 155 -11.37 5.79 -4.98
CA ALA A 155 -11.77 5.62 -3.59
C ALA A 155 -12.38 4.24 -3.32
N LEU A 156 -12.27 3.78 -2.06
CA LEU A 156 -13.05 2.70 -1.51
C LEU A 156 -14.13 3.29 -0.62
N LEU A 157 -15.38 3.18 -1.05
CA LEU A 157 -16.55 3.58 -0.27
C LEU A 157 -16.95 2.41 0.62
N ILE A 158 -16.75 2.56 1.92
CA ILE A 158 -17.07 1.56 2.94
C ILE A 158 -18.33 1.99 3.68
N ARG A 159 -19.31 1.12 3.70
CA ARG A 159 -20.50 1.26 4.54
C ARG A 159 -20.38 0.36 5.73
N THR A 160 -20.61 0.91 6.93
CA THR A 160 -20.64 0.13 8.17
C THR A 160 -22.04 -0.39 8.44
N LYS A 161 -22.13 -1.55 9.09
CA LYS A 161 -23.42 -2.17 9.47
C LYS A 161 -24.24 -1.24 10.38
N LYS A 162 -25.51 -1.10 10.05
CA LYS A 162 -26.52 -0.36 10.82
C LYS A 162 -27.58 -1.31 11.33
N GLY A 163 -28.27 -0.95 12.40
CA GLY A 163 -29.44 -1.70 12.87
C GLY A 163 -30.65 -1.58 11.93
N GLY A 164 -31.62 -2.49 12.08
CA GLY A 164 -32.92 -2.44 11.37
C GLY A 164 -34.02 -1.91 12.25
N TYR A 165 -34.98 -1.13 11.70
CA TYR A 165 -36.22 -0.81 12.41
C TYR A 165 -37.14 -2.03 12.49
N ASN A 166 -37.89 -2.17 13.61
CA ASN A 166 -38.77 -3.30 13.87
C ASN A 166 -38.10 -4.68 13.72
N THR A 167 -36.78 -4.73 14.01
CA THR A 167 -35.99 -5.94 13.93
C THR A 167 -35.72 -6.45 15.35
N PRO A 168 -36.07 -7.70 15.69
CA PRO A 168 -35.67 -8.29 16.95
C PRO A 168 -34.18 -8.28 17.13
N MET A 169 -33.69 -8.21 18.36
CA MET A 169 -32.29 -8.26 18.65
C MET A 169 -31.68 -9.58 18.13
N GLN A 170 -30.67 -9.44 17.27
CA GLN A 170 -29.88 -10.53 16.73
C GLN A 170 -28.46 -10.45 17.29
N ILE A 171 -27.93 -11.59 17.62
CA ILE A 171 -26.54 -11.72 18.09
C ILE A 171 -25.80 -12.62 17.12
N HIS A 172 -24.75 -12.08 16.53
CA HIS A 172 -23.85 -12.81 15.65
C HIS A 172 -22.49 -12.95 16.31
N VAL A 173 -21.95 -14.16 16.34
CA VAL A 173 -20.64 -14.47 16.94
C VAL A 173 -19.77 -15.16 15.92
N ASP A 174 -18.61 -14.58 15.65
CA ASP A 174 -17.59 -15.13 14.79
C ASP A 174 -16.37 -15.54 15.59
N MET A 175 -15.84 -16.70 15.27
CA MET A 175 -14.57 -17.16 15.82
C MET A 175 -13.72 -17.71 14.68
N GLU A 176 -12.52 -17.18 14.54
CA GLU A 176 -11.56 -17.64 13.56
C GLU A 176 -10.26 -18.05 14.26
N GLY A 177 -9.70 -19.18 13.88
CA GLY A 177 -8.40 -19.66 14.34
C GLY A 177 -7.55 -20.12 13.18
N GLY A 178 -6.25 -19.90 13.25
CA GLY A 178 -5.34 -20.29 12.19
C GLY A 178 -3.89 -20.36 12.63
N ILE A 179 -3.10 -20.98 11.77
CA ILE A 179 -1.65 -21.08 11.92
C ILE A 179 -1.01 -20.51 10.66
N GLY A 180 -0.22 -19.45 10.83
CA GLY A 180 0.65 -18.94 9.76
C GLY A 180 1.90 -19.82 9.65
N ILE A 181 2.29 -20.18 8.45
CA ILE A 181 3.48 -20.97 8.14
C ILE A 181 4.41 -20.10 7.30
N ALA A 182 5.68 -20.00 7.69
CA ALA A 182 6.69 -19.29 6.93
C ALA A 182 7.26 -20.22 5.85
N ASP A 183 6.77 -20.09 4.62
CA ASP A 183 7.11 -20.96 3.47
C ASP A 183 8.26 -20.42 2.59
N ARG A 184 8.56 -19.12 2.67
CA ARG A 184 9.55 -18.46 1.79
C ARG A 184 10.59 -17.65 2.54
N ILE A 185 11.21 -18.26 3.53
CA ILE A 185 12.36 -17.64 4.20
C ILE A 185 13.59 -17.80 3.30
N PRO A 186 14.24 -16.70 2.88
CA PRO A 186 15.47 -16.77 2.07
C PRO A 186 16.55 -17.61 2.77
N GLU A 187 17.24 -18.44 2.00
CA GLU A 187 18.31 -19.30 2.51
C GLU A 187 19.66 -18.65 2.36
N TRP A 188 20.48 -18.80 3.39
CA TRP A 188 21.86 -18.30 3.47
C TRP A 188 22.80 -19.47 3.66
N VAL A 189 24.02 -19.34 3.14
CA VAL A 189 24.99 -20.42 3.21
C VAL A 189 25.42 -20.71 4.64
N ASN A 190 25.74 -21.96 4.93
CA ASN A 190 26.32 -22.36 6.20
C ASN A 190 27.81 -21.98 6.30
N GLY A 191 28.42 -22.22 7.46
CA GLY A 191 29.81 -21.82 7.71
C GLY A 191 30.83 -22.40 6.76
N ILE A 192 30.70 -23.68 6.36
CA ILE A 192 31.63 -24.33 5.42
C ILE A 192 31.47 -23.73 4.02
N GLU A 193 30.25 -23.59 3.57
CA GLU A 193 29.96 -22.99 2.27
C GLU A 193 30.49 -21.55 2.18
N TYR A 194 30.22 -20.76 3.24
CA TYR A 194 30.76 -19.40 3.35
C TYR A 194 32.28 -19.36 3.20
N ALA A 195 33.00 -20.21 3.97
CA ALA A 195 34.44 -20.24 3.98
C ALA A 195 35.00 -20.63 2.60
N ARG A 196 34.38 -21.62 1.93
CA ARG A 196 34.77 -22.05 0.58
C ARG A 196 34.55 -20.95 -0.45
N MET A 197 33.37 -20.30 -0.45
CA MET A 197 33.07 -19.22 -1.36
C MET A 197 33.98 -18.01 -1.15
N ASN A 198 34.27 -17.66 0.10
CA ASN A 198 35.21 -16.59 0.42
C ASN A 198 36.61 -16.89 -0.09
N ASN A 199 37.10 -18.11 0.13
CA ASN A 199 38.40 -18.55 -0.38
C ASN A 199 38.46 -18.53 -1.92
N ALA A 200 37.35 -18.93 -2.60
CA ALA A 200 37.27 -18.88 -4.06
C ALA A 200 37.33 -17.44 -4.57
N ALA A 201 36.53 -16.53 -3.99
CA ALA A 201 36.56 -15.11 -4.33
C ALA A 201 37.93 -14.47 -4.11
N ARG A 202 38.61 -14.81 -3.02
CA ARG A 202 39.98 -14.34 -2.75
C ARG A 202 40.96 -14.84 -3.77
N ALA A 203 40.86 -16.11 -4.17
CA ALA A 203 41.75 -16.72 -5.17
C ALA A 203 41.63 -16.01 -6.54
N VAL A 204 40.41 -15.71 -6.98
CA VAL A 204 40.16 -14.93 -8.21
C VAL A 204 40.79 -13.52 -8.12
N SER A 205 40.73 -12.89 -6.94
CA SER A 205 41.34 -11.57 -6.70
C SER A 205 42.83 -11.62 -6.39
N GLY A 206 43.50 -12.77 -6.51
CA GLY A 206 44.92 -12.94 -6.28
C GLY A 206 45.36 -12.94 -4.78
N TYR A 207 44.41 -13.02 -3.86
CA TYR A 207 44.72 -13.10 -2.44
C TYR A 207 44.86 -14.56 -1.95
N SER A 208 45.67 -14.75 -0.90
CA SER A 208 45.78 -16.06 -0.22
C SER A 208 44.45 -16.47 0.44
N GLN A 209 44.24 -17.78 0.62
CA GLN A 209 43.14 -18.34 1.34
C GLN A 209 43.05 -17.78 2.77
N LEU A 210 41.88 -17.37 3.19
CA LEU A 210 41.61 -16.91 4.56
C LEU A 210 41.33 -18.09 5.50
N TYR A 211 40.56 -19.05 5.03
CA TYR A 211 40.15 -20.23 5.78
C TYR A 211 40.99 -21.45 5.32
N LEU A 212 41.91 -21.85 6.18
CA LEU A 212 42.75 -23.02 5.96
C LEU A 212 41.97 -24.34 6.12
N PRO A 213 42.49 -25.48 5.63
CA PRO A 213 41.81 -26.78 5.76
C PRO A 213 41.34 -27.13 7.18
N GLU A 214 42.16 -26.82 8.20
CA GLU A 214 41.82 -27.00 9.62
C GLU A 214 40.54 -26.22 10.02
N ALA A 215 40.37 -25.00 9.52
CA ALA A 215 39.20 -24.20 9.79
C ALA A 215 37.94 -24.80 9.12
N LEU A 216 38.08 -25.31 7.89
CA LEU A 216 36.97 -25.98 7.19
C LEU A 216 36.53 -27.26 7.94
N GLU A 217 37.49 -28.02 8.50
CA GLU A 217 37.18 -29.19 9.33
C GLU A 217 36.47 -28.76 10.62
N GLY A 218 36.97 -27.72 11.31
CA GLY A 218 36.36 -27.20 12.53
C GLY A 218 34.92 -26.74 12.30
N PHE A 219 34.65 -25.98 11.23
CA PHE A 219 33.26 -25.55 10.87
C PHE A 219 32.35 -26.76 10.56
N SER A 220 32.89 -27.91 10.17
CA SER A 220 32.07 -29.11 9.90
C SER A 220 31.39 -29.66 11.14
N GLN A 221 31.91 -29.37 12.33
CA GLN A 221 31.34 -29.81 13.62
C GLN A 221 29.99 -29.10 13.94
N LYS A 222 29.69 -27.98 13.25
CA LYS A 222 28.48 -27.19 13.46
C LYS A 222 28.23 -26.74 14.90
N ASP A 223 29.33 -26.48 15.66
CA ASP A 223 29.23 -25.98 17.01
C ASP A 223 29.12 -24.47 17.02
N PRO A 224 27.98 -23.89 17.48
CA PRO A 224 27.79 -22.45 17.57
C PRO A 224 28.60 -21.79 18.69
N TYR A 225 29.17 -22.57 19.60
CA TYR A 225 29.91 -22.11 20.80
C TYR A 225 31.43 -22.31 20.67
N ASP A 226 31.90 -22.96 19.60
CA ASP A 226 33.31 -23.13 19.40
C ASP A 226 34.03 -21.79 19.28
N MET A 227 35.04 -21.57 20.11
CA MET A 227 35.72 -20.27 20.19
C MET A 227 36.61 -19.98 19.00
N LYS A 228 37.10 -21.01 18.32
CA LYS A 228 38.01 -20.89 17.17
C LYS A 228 37.29 -21.07 15.83
N TYR A 229 36.33 -21.99 15.77
CA TYR A 229 35.65 -22.40 14.54
C TYR A 229 34.12 -22.47 14.72
N PRO A 230 33.50 -21.35 15.12
CA PRO A 230 32.06 -21.32 15.33
C PRO A 230 31.30 -21.53 14.03
N ASN A 231 30.15 -22.22 14.10
CA ASN A 231 29.22 -22.34 12.98
C ASN A 231 27.76 -22.20 13.47
N VAL A 232 27.27 -21.01 13.41
CA VAL A 232 25.98 -20.60 14.01
C VAL A 232 24.85 -20.65 12.99
N ASP A 233 23.84 -21.49 13.22
CA ASP A 233 22.59 -21.47 12.45
C ASP A 233 21.63 -20.41 13.02
N TYR A 234 21.80 -19.18 12.59
CA TYR A 234 20.97 -18.06 13.02
C TYR A 234 19.48 -18.21 12.63
N LYS A 235 19.17 -18.91 11.52
CA LYS A 235 17.78 -19.12 11.06
C LYS A 235 17.02 -19.94 12.10
N SER A 236 17.55 -21.10 12.49
CA SER A 236 16.90 -21.98 13.46
C SER A 236 16.83 -21.36 14.87
N LEU A 237 17.84 -20.56 15.24
CA LEU A 237 17.89 -19.89 16.53
C LEU A 237 16.89 -18.73 16.63
N MET A 238 16.71 -17.97 15.56
CA MET A 238 15.98 -16.71 15.61
C MET A 238 14.55 -16.80 15.07
N LEU A 239 14.20 -17.83 14.30
CA LEU A 239 12.90 -17.93 13.64
C LEU A 239 12.10 -19.16 14.10
N LYS A 240 10.78 -18.94 14.20
CA LYS A 240 9.79 -20.01 14.36
C LYS A 240 9.29 -20.39 12.96
N GLU A 241 8.85 -21.63 12.81
CA GLU A 241 8.22 -22.11 11.58
C GLU A 241 6.76 -21.68 11.48
N THR A 242 6.12 -21.51 12.63
CA THR A 242 4.67 -21.21 12.69
C THR A 242 4.37 -20.07 13.66
N LEU A 243 3.28 -19.39 13.40
CA LEU A 243 2.70 -18.37 14.26
C LEU A 243 1.19 -18.59 14.46
N PRO A 244 0.65 -18.38 15.67
CA PRO A 244 -0.79 -18.48 15.90
C PRO A 244 -1.50 -17.21 15.42
N LEU A 245 -2.71 -17.40 14.89
CA LEU A 245 -3.65 -16.37 14.53
C LEU A 245 -5.00 -16.68 15.17
N SER A 246 -5.66 -15.70 15.76
CA SER A 246 -7.01 -15.86 16.28
C SER A 246 -7.81 -14.55 16.18
N ARG A 247 -9.09 -14.67 15.88
CA ARG A 247 -10.02 -13.56 15.85
C ARG A 247 -11.33 -13.97 16.49
N VAL A 248 -11.91 -13.09 17.27
CA VAL A 248 -13.25 -13.26 17.87
C VAL A 248 -14.01 -11.96 17.62
N GLY A 249 -15.22 -12.09 17.08
CA GLY A 249 -16.14 -11.00 16.86
C GLY A 249 -17.50 -11.27 17.46
N VAL A 250 -18.14 -10.22 17.98
CA VAL A 250 -19.52 -10.26 18.44
C VAL A 250 -20.24 -9.03 17.92
N ASN A 251 -21.37 -9.22 17.26
CA ASN A 251 -22.22 -8.17 16.76
C ASN A 251 -23.63 -8.31 17.33
N PHE A 252 -24.19 -7.19 17.79
CA PHE A 252 -25.55 -7.06 18.27
C PHE A 252 -26.28 -6.04 17.40
N ASN A 253 -27.31 -6.46 16.70
CA ASN A 253 -28.12 -5.56 15.91
C ASN A 253 -29.59 -5.71 16.24
N GLY A 254 -30.36 -4.64 16.05
CA GLY A 254 -31.81 -4.66 16.28
C GLY A 254 -32.42 -3.27 16.27
N GLY A 255 -33.70 -3.20 16.62
CA GLY A 255 -34.41 -1.95 16.83
C GLY A 255 -35.92 -2.07 16.91
N GLY A 256 -36.53 -1.06 17.50
CA GLY A 256 -37.98 -0.88 17.53
C GLY A 256 -38.46 -0.01 16.37
N ASP A 257 -39.66 0.57 16.55
CA ASP A 257 -40.30 1.46 15.56
C ASP A 257 -39.55 2.79 15.36
N ARG A 258 -38.89 3.29 16.41
CA ARG A 258 -38.26 4.62 16.43
C ARG A 258 -36.75 4.61 16.54
N VAL A 259 -36.16 3.57 17.09
CA VAL A 259 -34.74 3.49 17.34
C VAL A 259 -34.22 2.18 16.79
N LYS A 260 -33.13 2.26 16.01
CA LYS A 260 -32.34 1.12 15.56
C LYS A 260 -30.89 1.25 16.02
N TYR A 261 -30.25 0.12 16.28
CA TYR A 261 -28.90 0.08 16.82
C TYR A 261 -28.09 -1.08 16.27
N ASN A 262 -26.79 -0.87 16.21
CA ASN A 262 -25.80 -1.91 15.94
C ASN A 262 -24.58 -1.71 16.84
N PHE A 263 -24.13 -2.74 17.54
CA PHE A 263 -22.92 -2.73 18.36
C PHE A 263 -22.02 -3.87 17.93
N SER A 264 -20.74 -3.62 17.77
CA SER A 264 -19.78 -4.65 17.39
C SER A 264 -18.51 -4.55 18.23
N PHE A 265 -18.00 -5.71 18.66
CA PHE A 265 -16.74 -5.86 19.39
C PHE A 265 -15.94 -6.95 18.75
N ASN A 266 -14.71 -6.63 18.30
CA ASN A 266 -13.86 -7.59 17.59
C ASN A 266 -12.45 -7.52 18.14
N GLY A 267 -11.90 -8.68 18.46
CA GLY A 267 -10.52 -8.87 18.92
C GLY A 267 -9.74 -9.72 17.94
N LEU A 268 -8.49 -9.34 17.68
CA LEU A 268 -7.57 -10.09 16.83
C LEU A 268 -6.22 -10.22 17.55
N TYR A 269 -5.64 -11.40 17.52
CA TYR A 269 -4.30 -11.69 17.99
C TYR A 269 -3.50 -12.40 16.91
N SER A 270 -2.23 -12.00 16.73
CA SER A 270 -1.25 -12.64 15.86
C SER A 270 0.10 -12.72 16.56
N GLY A 271 0.67 -13.90 16.62
CA GLY A 271 2.07 -14.08 17.00
C GLY A 271 3.03 -13.58 15.91
N ASP A 272 4.33 -13.66 16.18
CA ASP A 272 5.39 -13.34 15.22
C ASP A 272 6.31 -14.55 15.03
N ILE A 273 6.99 -14.60 13.88
CA ILE A 273 7.95 -15.66 13.55
C ILE A 273 9.29 -15.51 14.29
N VAL A 274 9.61 -14.33 14.85
CA VAL A 274 10.89 -14.11 15.55
C VAL A 274 10.86 -14.78 16.93
N LYS A 275 11.83 -15.68 17.18
CA LYS A 275 12.10 -16.26 18.50
C LYS A 275 12.87 -15.25 19.36
N ASN A 276 12.89 -15.53 20.65
CA ASN A 276 13.85 -14.96 21.61
C ASN A 276 13.91 -13.42 21.61
N SER A 277 12.80 -12.77 21.31
CA SER A 277 12.65 -11.36 21.59
C SER A 277 11.53 -11.16 22.58
N ALA A 278 11.54 -10.05 23.28
CA ALA A 278 10.46 -9.67 24.17
C ALA A 278 9.14 -9.66 23.38
N SER A 279 8.42 -10.78 23.37
CA SER A 279 7.16 -11.10 22.67
C SER A 279 6.85 -10.18 21.48
N ASN A 280 7.26 -10.60 20.30
CA ASN A 280 6.82 -9.94 19.05
C ASN A 280 5.40 -10.41 18.79
N ASP A 281 4.42 -9.70 19.26
CA ASP A 281 3.01 -9.99 19.04
C ASP A 281 2.25 -8.75 18.60
N TYR A 282 1.15 -9.00 17.91
CA TYR A 282 0.20 -7.99 17.47
C TYR A 282 -1.18 -8.33 18.04
N SER A 283 -1.80 -7.36 18.67
CA SER A 283 -3.19 -7.44 19.08
C SER A 283 -3.96 -6.20 18.67
N LYS A 284 -5.22 -6.41 18.30
CA LYS A 284 -6.13 -5.39 17.83
C LYS A 284 -7.49 -5.58 18.46
N LEU A 285 -8.07 -4.50 18.95
CA LEU A 285 -9.45 -4.43 19.42
C LEU A 285 -10.19 -3.36 18.63
N ASN A 286 -11.28 -3.75 17.99
CA ASN A 286 -12.21 -2.84 17.34
C ASN A 286 -13.53 -2.84 18.12
N ALA A 287 -14.10 -1.66 18.35
CA ALA A 287 -15.46 -1.53 18.84
C ALA A 287 -16.21 -0.49 18.01
N SER A 288 -17.45 -0.78 17.68
CA SER A 288 -18.34 0.17 17.01
C SER A 288 -19.71 0.21 17.67
N ALA A 289 -20.33 1.37 17.61
CA ALA A 289 -21.69 1.62 18.02
C ALA A 289 -22.37 2.52 16.99
N SER A 290 -23.49 2.09 16.47
CA SER A 290 -24.37 2.88 15.60
C SER A 290 -25.74 2.97 16.24
N LEU A 291 -26.24 4.18 16.39
CA LEU A 291 -27.57 4.47 16.91
C LEU A 291 -28.26 5.42 15.97
N THR A 292 -29.48 5.06 15.52
CA THR A 292 -30.29 5.93 14.69
C THR A 292 -31.67 6.05 15.31
N ALA A 293 -32.16 7.28 15.44
CA ALA A 293 -33.45 7.57 16.06
C ALA A 293 -34.33 8.44 15.16
N LYS A 294 -35.60 8.07 14.97
CA LYS A 294 -36.65 8.92 14.36
C LYS A 294 -37.18 9.90 15.39
N VAL A 295 -36.99 11.18 15.13
CA VAL A 295 -37.52 12.28 15.95
C VAL A 295 -38.74 12.86 15.24
N GLY A 296 -39.92 12.35 15.59
CA GLY A 296 -41.16 12.67 14.90
C GLY A 296 -41.25 12.01 13.53
N LYS A 297 -41.91 12.70 12.57
CA LYS A 297 -42.20 12.15 11.24
C LYS A 297 -41.11 12.44 10.20
N TYR A 298 -40.37 13.52 10.38
CA TYR A 298 -39.56 14.11 9.30
C TYR A 298 -38.07 14.16 9.65
N ILE A 299 -37.67 13.79 10.83
CA ILE A 299 -36.30 13.92 11.31
C ILE A 299 -35.76 12.55 11.70
N GLU A 300 -34.60 12.18 11.16
CA GLU A 300 -33.83 11.04 11.63
C GLU A 300 -32.46 11.56 12.08
N VAL A 301 -32.00 11.16 13.25
CA VAL A 301 -30.70 11.52 13.82
C VAL A 301 -29.91 10.24 14.01
N SER A 302 -28.68 10.23 13.50
CA SER A 302 -27.76 9.11 13.68
C SER A 302 -26.47 9.55 14.36
N ALA A 303 -25.92 8.65 15.17
CA ALA A 303 -24.62 8.78 15.77
C ALA A 303 -23.86 7.46 15.62
N ASP A 304 -22.72 7.51 14.96
CA ASP A 304 -21.86 6.36 14.70
C ASP A 304 -20.51 6.58 15.35
N PHE A 305 -20.10 5.66 16.19
CA PHE A 305 -18.82 5.66 16.85
C PHE A 305 -18.03 4.41 16.47
N ASN A 306 -16.79 4.58 15.99
CA ASN A 306 -15.88 3.49 15.73
C ASN A 306 -14.57 3.76 16.44
N THR A 307 -14.03 2.78 17.14
CA THR A 307 -12.72 2.88 17.76
C THR A 307 -11.87 1.66 17.46
N LEU A 308 -10.59 1.92 17.30
CA LEU A 308 -9.56 0.92 17.12
C LEU A 308 -8.46 1.15 18.15
N LEU A 309 -8.07 0.08 18.83
CA LEU A 309 -6.88 0.02 19.65
C LEU A 309 -5.99 -1.09 19.11
N SER A 310 -4.76 -0.79 18.70
CA SER A 310 -3.81 -1.82 18.34
C SER A 310 -2.51 -1.68 19.11
N PHE A 311 -1.96 -2.84 19.47
CA PHE A 311 -0.71 -2.95 20.21
C PHE A 311 0.20 -3.87 19.42
N ARG A 312 1.42 -3.42 19.22
CA ARG A 312 2.48 -4.23 18.65
C ARG A 312 3.72 -4.09 19.50
N ARG A 313 4.18 -5.19 20.02
CA ARG A 313 5.47 -5.25 20.70
C ARG A 313 6.49 -5.89 19.77
N LYS A 314 7.65 -5.26 19.63
CA LYS A 314 8.71 -5.68 18.70
C LYS A 314 10.05 -5.62 19.41
N GLY A 315 10.81 -6.72 19.35
CA GLY A 315 12.21 -6.73 19.75
C GLY A 315 13.05 -5.82 18.84
N ARG A 316 14.28 -5.54 19.24
CA ARG A 316 15.20 -4.71 18.43
C ARG A 316 15.82 -5.45 17.24
N THR A 317 15.64 -6.77 17.17
CA THR A 317 16.07 -7.57 16.01
C THR A 317 14.91 -7.79 15.07
N SER A 318 15.23 -7.87 13.78
CA SER A 318 14.33 -8.21 12.70
C SER A 318 14.65 -9.61 12.17
N TRP A 319 13.66 -10.29 11.61
CA TRP A 319 13.81 -11.63 11.06
C TRP A 319 14.93 -11.75 10.00
N TYR A 320 15.26 -10.66 9.30
CA TYR A 320 16.28 -10.64 8.26
C TYR A 320 17.69 -10.24 8.75
N ASN A 321 17.86 -9.86 10.02
CA ASN A 321 19.17 -9.39 10.52
C ASN A 321 20.23 -10.49 10.52
N TYR A 322 19.83 -11.78 10.65
CA TYR A 322 20.75 -12.90 10.58
C TYR A 322 21.53 -13.01 9.25
N ARG A 323 20.99 -12.41 8.17
CA ARG A 323 21.65 -12.38 6.86
C ARG A 323 22.95 -11.58 6.85
N SER A 324 23.09 -10.61 7.75
CA SER A 324 24.20 -9.66 7.76
C SER A 324 25.47 -10.24 8.42
N VAL A 325 25.37 -11.39 9.09
CA VAL A 325 26.47 -12.00 9.81
C VAL A 325 26.71 -13.41 9.29
N PRO A 326 27.92 -13.71 8.78
CA PRO A 326 28.29 -15.06 8.41
C PRO A 326 28.22 -16.02 9.60
N ALA A 327 27.88 -17.28 9.34
CA ALA A 327 27.77 -18.31 10.37
C ALA A 327 29.09 -18.51 11.15
N VAL A 328 30.22 -18.16 10.55
CA VAL A 328 31.59 -18.32 11.11
C VAL A 328 32.16 -17.05 11.73
N ALA A 329 31.38 -15.99 11.83
CA ALA A 329 31.90 -14.66 12.21
C ALA A 329 32.38 -14.58 13.65
N PHE A 330 31.70 -15.26 14.56
CA PHE A 330 32.02 -15.35 16.01
C PHE A 330 31.17 -16.41 16.69
N PRO A 331 31.60 -16.94 17.84
CA PRO A 331 30.80 -17.86 18.64
C PRO A 331 29.58 -17.14 19.23
N LEU A 332 28.48 -17.86 19.39
CA LEU A 332 27.22 -17.29 19.86
C LEU A 332 27.38 -16.65 21.26
N THR A 333 28.09 -17.41 22.16
CA THR A 333 28.51 -16.94 23.48
C THR A 333 29.92 -17.47 23.81
N LEU A 334 30.64 -16.72 24.63
CA LEU A 334 31.98 -17.05 25.12
C LEU A 334 31.97 -17.61 26.56
N GLY A 335 30.77 -17.83 27.12
CA GLY A 335 30.62 -18.29 28.52
C GLY A 335 29.70 -17.35 29.31
N GLN A 336 29.90 -17.34 30.64
CA GLN A 336 29.13 -16.49 31.55
C GLN A 336 30.07 -15.45 32.19
N SER A 337 29.57 -14.24 32.39
CA SER A 337 30.31 -13.19 33.08
C SER A 337 30.56 -13.54 34.56
N LEU A 338 31.68 -13.04 35.10
CA LEU A 338 31.99 -13.12 36.52
C LEU A 338 31.63 -11.78 37.18
N GLY A 339 31.08 -11.84 38.39
CA GLY A 339 30.91 -10.66 39.23
C GLY A 339 32.26 -10.19 39.84
N ASP A 340 32.25 -9.00 40.43
CA ASP A 340 33.43 -8.42 41.09
C ASP A 340 33.97 -9.31 42.25
N ASP A 341 33.13 -10.16 42.79
CA ASP A 341 33.42 -11.14 43.83
C ASP A 341 33.87 -12.50 43.27
N GLY A 342 34.01 -12.62 41.94
CA GLY A 342 34.33 -13.85 41.25
C GLY A 342 33.20 -14.87 41.14
N ALA A 343 31.99 -14.52 41.61
CA ALA A 343 30.80 -15.34 41.41
C ALA A 343 30.37 -15.32 39.96
N ARG A 344 29.92 -16.48 39.42
CA ARG A 344 29.36 -16.54 38.07
C ARG A 344 28.04 -15.81 38.03
N LEU A 345 27.99 -14.71 37.33
CA LEU A 345 26.73 -14.04 36.97
C LEU A 345 26.05 -14.90 35.90
N ASN A 346 24.73 -15.10 36.00
CA ASN A 346 23.96 -15.82 34.99
C ASN A 346 23.80 -15.02 33.68
N THR A 347 24.67 -14.03 33.45
CA THR A 347 24.66 -13.19 32.28
C THR A 347 25.60 -13.76 31.22
N PRO A 348 25.13 -14.17 30.05
CA PRO A 348 25.97 -14.69 29.00
C PRO A 348 26.90 -13.61 28.45
N ILE A 349 28.13 -14.01 28.13
CA ILE A 349 29.08 -13.18 27.40
C ILE A 349 28.89 -13.45 25.92
N TYR A 350 28.46 -12.48 25.18
CA TYR A 350 28.16 -12.67 23.77
C TYR A 350 29.37 -12.45 22.87
N GLY A 351 29.53 -13.34 21.87
CA GLY A 351 30.60 -13.23 20.88
C GLY A 351 30.34 -12.14 19.86
N VAL A 352 31.37 -11.44 19.45
CA VAL A 352 31.42 -10.51 18.34
C VAL A 352 32.78 -10.62 17.63
N SER A 353 33.02 -9.91 16.52
CA SER A 353 34.35 -9.80 15.88
C SER A 353 34.67 -8.35 15.58
N ARG A 354 35.91 -8.08 15.12
CA ARG A 354 36.32 -6.73 14.69
C ARG A 354 35.53 -6.24 13.47
N THR A 355 35.16 -7.16 12.58
CA THR A 355 34.39 -6.86 11.37
C THR A 355 32.88 -6.86 11.67
N PHE A 356 32.42 -7.86 12.45
CA PHE A 356 31.00 -8.01 12.81
C PHE A 356 30.82 -7.67 14.29
N THR A 357 30.58 -6.40 14.55
CA THR A 357 30.50 -5.85 15.91
C THR A 357 29.16 -6.06 16.58
N GLN A 358 28.15 -6.64 15.88
CA GLN A 358 26.80 -6.80 16.40
C GLN A 358 26.37 -8.27 16.42
N ASN A 359 26.05 -8.75 17.61
CA ASN A 359 25.43 -10.05 17.81
C ASN A 359 23.90 -9.89 17.84
N TYR A 360 23.23 -10.25 16.77
CA TYR A 360 21.79 -10.07 16.64
C TYR A 360 20.99 -11.02 17.55
N TYR A 361 21.52 -12.15 17.92
CA TYR A 361 20.91 -13.03 18.90
C TYR A 361 20.89 -12.38 20.29
N ALA A 362 22.02 -11.82 20.73
CA ALA A 362 22.11 -11.05 21.96
C ALA A 362 21.17 -9.83 21.95
N LEU A 363 21.16 -9.11 20.83
CA LEU A 363 20.25 -7.96 20.66
C LEU A 363 18.77 -8.36 20.77
N GLY A 364 18.42 -9.57 20.30
CA GLY A 364 17.07 -10.12 20.44
C GLY A 364 16.67 -10.43 21.87
N LEU A 365 17.61 -10.95 22.67
CA LEU A 365 17.37 -11.33 24.06
C LEU A 365 17.47 -10.13 25.01
N GLU A 366 18.53 -9.31 24.87
CA GLU A 366 18.91 -8.28 25.84
C GLU A 366 18.63 -6.86 25.37
N GLY A 367 18.44 -6.66 24.07
CA GLY A 367 18.36 -5.32 23.46
C GLY A 367 17.11 -4.51 23.79
N GLY A 368 16.19 -5.08 24.58
CA GLY A 368 14.94 -4.42 24.91
C GLY A 368 13.88 -4.56 23.84
N PHE A 369 12.94 -3.62 23.79
CA PHE A 369 11.79 -3.69 22.90
C PHE A 369 11.20 -2.32 22.58
N ASN A 370 10.45 -2.27 21.49
CA ASN A 370 9.58 -1.17 21.13
C ASN A 370 8.12 -1.61 21.19
N THR A 371 7.26 -0.79 21.77
CA THR A 371 5.81 -1.00 21.75
C THR A 371 5.17 0.11 20.96
N GLU A 372 4.57 -0.23 19.84
CA GLU A 372 3.74 0.67 19.04
C GLU A 372 2.29 0.54 19.51
N ARG A 373 1.66 1.67 19.78
CA ARG A 373 0.26 1.77 20.17
C ARG A 373 -0.44 2.69 19.19
N ASN A 374 -1.41 2.16 18.44
CA ASN A 374 -2.26 2.95 17.57
C ASN A 374 -3.64 3.05 18.19
N ARG A 375 -4.20 4.24 18.15
CA ARG A 375 -5.56 4.53 18.61
C ARG A 375 -6.24 5.37 17.54
N THR A 376 -7.36 4.86 17.03
CA THR A 376 -8.20 5.60 16.11
C THR A 376 -9.57 5.73 16.74
N GLY A 377 -10.11 6.93 16.76
CA GLY A 377 -11.49 7.20 17.13
C GLY A 377 -12.17 7.92 15.98
N MET A 378 -13.35 7.47 15.59
CA MET A 378 -14.18 8.10 14.56
C MET A 378 -15.57 8.31 15.17
N LEU A 379 -16.06 9.54 15.12
CA LEU A 379 -17.41 9.89 15.52
C LEU A 379 -18.10 10.61 14.35
N ASN A 380 -19.16 10.03 13.84
CA ASN A 380 -19.97 10.60 12.79
C ASN A 380 -21.36 10.85 13.35
N THR A 381 -21.90 12.05 13.14
CA THR A 381 -23.26 12.40 13.55
C THR A 381 -23.99 12.94 12.33
N SER A 382 -25.16 12.41 12.00
CA SER A 382 -25.97 12.92 10.91
C SER A 382 -27.38 13.31 11.36
N ILE A 383 -27.93 14.28 10.66
CA ILE A 383 -29.32 14.70 10.76
C ILE A 383 -29.91 14.62 9.35
N ASP A 384 -30.85 13.75 9.16
CA ASP A 384 -31.59 13.56 7.92
C ASP A 384 -32.99 14.18 8.07
N LEU A 385 -33.30 15.16 7.21
CA LEU A 385 -34.58 15.87 7.20
C LEU A 385 -35.36 15.49 5.95
N ASP A 386 -36.58 14.95 6.14
CA ASP A 386 -37.55 14.80 5.06
C ASP A 386 -38.32 16.11 4.89
N LEU A 387 -37.97 16.83 3.82
CA LEU A 387 -38.59 18.12 3.45
C LEU A 387 -39.75 17.93 2.48
N SER A 388 -40.34 16.72 2.37
CA SER A 388 -41.45 16.39 1.48
C SER A 388 -42.74 17.18 1.78
N TRP A 389 -42.82 17.76 2.96
CA TRP A 389 -43.88 18.70 3.32
C TRP A 389 -43.79 20.04 2.59
N LEU A 390 -42.56 20.43 2.16
CA LEU A 390 -42.32 21.65 1.36
C LEU A 390 -42.36 21.32 -0.14
N ILE A 391 -41.56 20.34 -0.56
CA ILE A 391 -41.51 19.85 -1.94
C ILE A 391 -41.39 18.32 -1.89
N LYS A 392 -42.37 17.62 -2.49
CA LYS A 392 -42.36 16.15 -2.54
C LYS A 392 -41.05 15.62 -3.14
N GLY A 393 -40.34 14.77 -2.37
CA GLY A 393 -39.08 14.18 -2.78
C GLY A 393 -37.84 14.99 -2.40
N LEU A 394 -37.98 16.15 -1.75
CA LEU A 394 -36.86 16.93 -1.24
C LEU A 394 -36.42 16.41 0.12
N LYS A 395 -35.11 16.25 0.29
CA LYS A 395 -34.47 15.83 1.54
C LYS A 395 -33.20 16.64 1.79
N SER A 396 -32.87 16.83 3.06
CA SER A 396 -31.58 17.42 3.46
C SER A 396 -30.87 16.46 4.39
N ARG A 397 -29.58 16.37 4.25
CA ARG A 397 -28.69 15.60 5.15
C ARG A 397 -27.50 16.44 5.56
N THR A 398 -27.37 16.66 6.86
CA THR A 398 -26.23 17.28 7.51
C THR A 398 -25.37 16.21 8.13
N LEU A 399 -24.06 16.19 7.90
CA LEU A 399 -23.13 15.26 8.55
C LEU A 399 -21.95 16.03 9.15
N LEU A 400 -21.61 15.67 10.39
CA LEU A 400 -20.41 16.08 11.08
C LEU A 400 -19.58 14.85 11.43
N GLY A 401 -18.33 14.82 10.95
CA GLY A 401 -17.39 13.73 11.19
C GLY A 401 -16.14 14.22 11.90
N LEU A 402 -15.75 13.52 12.96
CA LEU A 402 -14.49 13.72 13.67
C LEU A 402 -13.69 12.44 13.65
N THR A 403 -12.48 12.46 13.11
CA THR A 403 -11.55 11.35 13.15
C THR A 403 -10.28 11.78 13.85
N GLN A 404 -9.84 10.99 14.81
CA GLN A 404 -8.57 11.20 15.49
C GLN A 404 -7.74 9.91 15.44
N PHE A 405 -6.51 10.05 14.97
CA PHE A 405 -5.52 8.97 14.96
C PHE A 405 -4.31 9.39 15.80
N VAL A 406 -3.91 8.51 16.72
CA VAL A 406 -2.73 8.70 17.56
C VAL A 406 -1.88 7.44 17.51
N ARG A 407 -0.63 7.59 17.07
CA ARG A 407 0.39 6.56 17.16
C ARG A 407 1.44 6.98 18.19
N THR A 408 1.73 6.11 19.14
CA THR A 408 2.78 6.32 20.13
C THR A 408 3.70 5.12 20.14
N THR A 409 4.98 5.33 19.94
CA THR A 409 6.02 4.31 20.08
C THR A 409 6.76 4.54 21.39
N ILE A 410 6.73 3.54 22.25
CA ILE A 410 7.45 3.53 23.51
C ILE A 410 8.54 2.48 23.39
N GLY A 411 9.77 2.87 23.62
CA GLY A 411 10.92 1.98 23.57
C GLY A 411 11.56 1.78 24.95
N LYS A 412 12.12 0.61 25.16
CA LYS A 412 13.10 0.31 26.19
C LYS A 412 14.34 -0.22 25.45
N GLU A 413 15.37 0.61 25.39
CA GLU A 413 16.65 0.24 24.79
C GLU A 413 17.59 -0.24 25.86
N GLU A 414 18.09 -1.45 25.69
CA GLU A 414 19.11 -2.06 26.55
C GLU A 414 20.28 -2.48 25.66
N ASP A 415 21.46 -2.41 26.21
CA ASP A 415 22.70 -2.83 25.55
C ASP A 415 23.19 -4.11 26.17
N TYR A 416 23.88 -4.91 25.38
CA TYR A 416 24.60 -6.08 25.82
C TYR A 416 26.12 -5.87 25.66
N LEU A 417 26.93 -6.61 26.38
CA LEU A 417 28.38 -6.60 26.24
C LEU A 417 28.79 -7.65 25.21
N GLY A 418 29.46 -7.20 24.16
CA GLY A 418 30.03 -8.07 23.14
C GLY A 418 31.54 -8.16 23.30
N TYR A 419 32.09 -9.37 23.20
CA TYR A 419 33.51 -9.68 23.34
C TYR A 419 34.00 -10.42 22.11
N TYR A 420 35.27 -10.21 21.75
CA TYR A 420 35.93 -11.02 20.75
C TYR A 420 37.14 -11.77 21.32
N TRP A 421 37.39 -12.96 20.78
CA TRP A 421 38.52 -13.78 21.12
C TRP A 421 39.75 -13.34 20.32
N THR A 422 40.91 -13.20 21.01
CA THR A 422 42.22 -13.00 20.37
C THR A 422 43.15 -14.13 20.78
N SER A 423 43.90 -14.68 19.84
CA SER A 423 44.75 -15.85 20.06
C SER A 423 46.01 -15.57 20.92
N GLN A 424 46.35 -14.29 21.15
CA GLN A 424 47.56 -13.93 21.89
C GLN A 424 47.35 -13.63 23.36
N ASP A 425 46.21 -13.08 23.74
CA ASP A 425 46.01 -12.50 25.07
C ASP A 425 44.75 -13.02 25.80
N GLY A 426 44.14 -14.07 25.32
CA GLY A 426 42.88 -14.53 25.89
C GLY A 426 41.68 -13.73 25.39
N ILE A 427 40.65 -13.57 26.19
CA ILE A 427 39.43 -12.83 25.81
C ILE A 427 39.70 -11.35 25.94
N GLY A 428 39.74 -10.67 24.79
CA GLY A 428 39.76 -9.19 24.75
C GLY A 428 38.35 -8.63 24.84
N ALA A 429 38.06 -7.77 25.79
CA ALA A 429 36.79 -7.08 25.87
C ALA A 429 36.71 -5.90 24.91
N ILE A 430 35.83 -5.97 23.92
CA ILE A 430 35.42 -4.80 23.19
C ILE A 430 33.96 -4.55 23.57
N SER A 431 33.70 -3.40 24.17
CA SER A 431 32.34 -2.88 24.26
C SER A 431 31.95 -2.39 22.87
N THR A 432 31.11 -3.12 22.20
CA THR A 432 30.61 -2.75 20.88
C THR A 432 29.57 -1.66 20.96
N HIS A 433 29.10 -1.35 22.14
CA HIS A 433 28.16 -0.27 22.40
C HIS A 433 28.82 0.81 23.24
N THR A 434 29.01 1.95 22.66
CA THR A 434 29.47 3.18 23.33
C THR A 434 28.35 3.81 24.18
N GLY A 435 27.20 3.13 24.28
CA GLY A 435 26.02 3.60 25.00
C GLY A 435 25.98 3.12 26.44
N THR A 436 25.74 4.00 27.35
CA THR A 436 25.34 3.65 28.74
C THR A 436 24.03 2.88 28.70
N LYS A 437 23.94 1.77 29.42
CA LYS A 437 22.73 0.96 29.62
C LYS A 437 21.55 1.89 29.93
N LYS A 438 20.69 2.15 28.97
CA LYS A 438 19.47 2.95 29.18
C LYS A 438 18.40 2.05 29.76
N SER A 439 18.21 2.13 31.04
CA SER A 439 17.29 1.26 31.80
C SER A 439 15.85 1.80 31.87
N GLY A 440 15.49 2.83 31.15
CA GLY A 440 14.18 3.48 31.22
C GLY A 440 13.33 3.31 29.97
N LYS A 441 12.01 3.24 30.12
CA LYS A 441 11.08 3.38 29.00
C LYS A 441 11.02 4.84 28.60
N SER A 442 11.18 5.12 27.30
CA SER A 442 11.05 6.46 26.74
C SER A 442 10.05 6.47 25.59
N ILE A 443 9.42 7.60 25.35
CA ILE A 443 8.63 7.82 24.15
C ILE A 443 9.61 8.12 23.00
N LEU A 444 9.69 7.20 22.03
CA LEU A 444 10.56 7.33 20.88
C LEU A 444 9.94 8.23 19.81
N SER A 445 8.64 8.10 19.61
CA SER A 445 7.88 8.94 18.68
C SER A 445 6.42 9.04 19.07
N SER A 446 5.81 10.17 18.75
CA SER A 446 4.37 10.35 18.82
C SER A 446 3.90 11.04 17.54
N TYR A 447 2.84 10.52 16.95
CA TYR A 447 2.22 11.06 15.76
C TYR A 447 0.72 11.21 16.00
N THR A 448 0.20 12.41 15.76
CA THR A 448 -1.23 12.71 15.95
C THR A 448 -1.78 13.37 14.69
N MET A 449 -2.85 12.79 14.16
CA MET A 449 -3.62 13.34 13.05
C MET A 449 -5.08 13.47 13.47
N GLN A 450 -5.67 14.57 13.09
CA GLN A 450 -7.08 14.87 13.33
C GLN A 450 -7.72 15.33 12.02
N SER A 451 -8.93 14.84 11.76
CA SER A 451 -9.74 15.25 10.62
C SER A 451 -11.11 15.69 11.13
N LEU A 452 -11.53 16.88 10.75
CA LEU A 452 -12.87 17.40 10.97
C LEU A 452 -13.53 17.58 9.61
N SER A 453 -14.69 16.95 9.43
CA SER A 453 -15.44 16.98 8.19
C SER A 453 -16.85 17.47 8.48
N PHE A 454 -17.31 18.39 7.67
CA PHE A 454 -18.69 18.84 7.65
C PHE A 454 -19.21 18.77 6.23
N TYR A 455 -20.40 18.22 6.03
CA TYR A 455 -21.12 18.38 4.80
C TYR A 455 -22.62 18.61 5.01
N GLU A 456 -23.18 19.29 4.03
CA GLU A 456 -24.63 19.50 3.88
C GLU A 456 -25.02 19.09 2.48
N ARG A 457 -26.02 18.22 2.34
CA ARG A 457 -26.56 17.79 1.07
C ARG A 457 -28.05 18.01 0.98
N LEU A 458 -28.47 18.76 -0.02
CA LEU A 458 -29.85 18.80 -0.50
C LEU A 458 -30.00 17.79 -1.63
N SER A 459 -31.00 16.93 -1.56
CA SER A 459 -31.32 15.95 -2.60
C SER A 459 -32.80 16.02 -2.96
N TYR A 460 -33.08 15.85 -4.25
CA TYR A 460 -34.41 15.89 -4.81
C TYR A 460 -34.62 14.68 -5.73
N ASP A 461 -35.64 13.88 -5.43
CA ASP A 461 -36.03 12.71 -6.21
C ASP A 461 -37.45 12.88 -6.74
N TRP A 462 -37.62 12.78 -8.08
CA TRP A 462 -38.89 12.87 -8.75
C TRP A 462 -39.04 11.78 -9.80
N ALA A 463 -40.23 11.20 -9.86
CA ALA A 463 -40.56 10.19 -10.87
C ALA A 463 -42.02 10.32 -11.31
N ALA A 464 -42.25 10.40 -12.62
CA ALA A 464 -43.56 10.40 -13.25
C ALA A 464 -43.50 10.00 -14.72
N ASN A 465 -44.48 9.25 -15.20
CA ASN A 465 -44.66 8.90 -16.64
C ASN A 465 -43.43 8.33 -17.31
N GLY A 466 -42.65 7.50 -16.59
CA GLY A 466 -41.40 6.91 -17.11
C GLY A 466 -40.19 7.84 -17.04
N HIS A 467 -40.33 9.06 -16.58
CA HIS A 467 -39.24 10.00 -16.32
C HIS A 467 -38.83 9.90 -14.84
N LYS A 468 -37.55 9.85 -14.58
CA LYS A 468 -36.97 9.89 -13.24
C LYS A 468 -35.87 10.94 -13.20
N ILE A 469 -35.93 11.83 -12.23
CA ILE A 469 -34.90 12.83 -11.96
C ILE A 469 -34.41 12.64 -10.53
N ALA A 470 -33.11 12.55 -10.36
CA ALA A 470 -32.46 12.66 -9.09
C ALA A 470 -31.41 13.77 -9.15
N ALA A 471 -31.54 14.78 -8.33
CA ALA A 471 -30.62 15.92 -8.30
C ALA A 471 -30.07 16.10 -6.88
N GLY A 472 -28.87 16.65 -6.78
CA GLY A 472 -28.25 16.96 -5.51
C GLY A 472 -27.35 18.18 -5.55
N ALA A 473 -27.25 18.85 -4.43
CA ALA A 473 -26.25 19.88 -4.17
C ALA A 473 -25.58 19.57 -2.85
N THR A 474 -24.27 19.43 -2.86
CA THR A 474 -23.49 19.06 -1.67
C THR A 474 -22.43 20.12 -1.40
N PHE A 475 -22.39 20.61 -0.18
CA PHE A 475 -21.31 21.45 0.34
C PHE A 475 -20.45 20.59 1.25
N VAL A 476 -19.13 20.64 1.08
CA VAL A 476 -18.19 19.88 1.89
C VAL A 476 -17.05 20.76 2.36
N MET A 477 -16.71 20.63 3.65
CA MET A 477 -15.55 21.23 4.25
C MET A 477 -14.78 20.16 5.02
N ASN A 478 -13.49 20.00 4.70
CA ASN A 478 -12.58 19.10 5.40
C ASN A 478 -11.39 19.89 5.95
N ASP A 479 -11.08 19.70 7.22
CA ASP A 479 -9.89 20.21 7.89
C ASP A 479 -9.07 19.03 8.41
N ASN A 480 -7.95 18.75 7.75
CA ASN A 480 -7.01 17.70 8.13
C ASN A 480 -5.79 18.33 8.77
N THR A 481 -5.54 18.01 10.02
CA THR A 481 -4.45 18.55 10.80
C THR A 481 -3.51 17.45 11.24
N ASN A 482 -2.25 17.54 10.84
CA ASN A 482 -1.17 16.76 11.40
C ASN A 482 -0.47 17.57 12.48
N LYS A 483 -0.81 17.29 13.75
CA LYS A 483 -0.27 18.03 14.91
C LYS A 483 1.21 17.76 15.19
N SER A 484 1.80 16.73 14.58
CA SER A 484 3.20 16.38 14.80
C SER A 484 4.18 17.26 14.03
N ASN A 485 3.73 17.91 12.96
CA ASN A 485 4.53 18.80 12.11
C ASN A 485 3.77 20.07 11.70
N ASP A 486 2.72 20.44 12.43
CA ASP A 486 1.88 21.61 12.20
C ASP A 486 1.38 21.76 10.74
N ASN A 487 1.10 20.63 10.09
CA ASN A 487 0.60 20.61 8.74
C ASN A 487 -0.93 20.67 8.75
N TYR A 488 -1.48 21.75 8.20
CA TYR A 488 -2.90 22.03 8.12
C TYR A 488 -3.34 21.99 6.65
N GLN A 489 -4.29 21.13 6.32
CA GLN A 489 -4.85 21.03 4.98
C GLN A 489 -6.35 21.21 5.01
N ARG A 490 -6.82 22.32 4.45
CA ARG A 490 -8.25 22.65 4.36
C ARG A 490 -8.70 22.57 2.94
N GLN A 491 -9.79 21.87 2.74
CA GLN A 491 -10.47 21.78 1.46
C GLN A 491 -11.94 22.12 1.62
N LEU A 492 -12.46 22.86 0.66
CA LEU A 492 -13.85 23.23 0.57
C LEU A 492 -14.30 22.98 -0.86
N TYR A 493 -15.44 22.34 -1.04
CA TYR A 493 -16.03 22.21 -2.37
C TYR A 493 -17.54 22.17 -2.33
N VAL A 494 -18.12 22.64 -3.45
CA VAL A 494 -19.55 22.52 -3.75
C VAL A 494 -19.68 21.64 -4.96
N THR A 495 -20.53 20.63 -4.88
CA THR A 495 -20.85 19.74 -5.98
C THR A 495 -22.34 19.79 -6.28
N ALA A 496 -22.71 20.00 -7.52
CA ALA A 496 -24.07 19.84 -8.02
C ALA A 496 -24.11 18.64 -8.94
N ASP A 497 -25.03 17.71 -8.71
CA ASP A 497 -25.24 16.53 -9.51
C ASP A 497 -26.70 16.39 -9.95
N ILE A 498 -26.90 15.92 -11.17
CA ILE A 498 -28.21 15.59 -11.72
C ILE A 498 -28.13 14.30 -12.52
N SER A 499 -29.07 13.41 -12.31
CA SER A 499 -29.29 12.19 -13.07
C SER A 499 -30.71 12.19 -13.60
N TYR A 500 -30.85 11.98 -14.89
CA TYR A 500 -32.13 11.83 -15.57
C TYR A 500 -32.20 10.48 -16.25
N ALA A 501 -33.26 9.73 -15.98
CA ALA A 501 -33.54 8.46 -16.63
C ALA A 501 -34.93 8.48 -17.29
N TYR A 502 -34.98 8.03 -18.55
CA TYR A 502 -36.20 7.86 -19.29
C TYR A 502 -36.52 6.38 -19.46
N THR A 503 -37.63 5.93 -18.89
CA THR A 503 -38.09 4.53 -18.90
C THR A 503 -37.03 3.50 -18.45
N ASP A 504 -36.04 3.95 -17.67
CA ASP A 504 -34.85 3.18 -17.28
C ASP A 504 -34.05 2.60 -18.46
N LYS A 505 -34.22 3.19 -19.65
CA LYS A 505 -33.50 2.81 -20.89
C LYS A 505 -32.35 3.75 -21.18
N TYR A 506 -32.60 5.05 -21.11
CA TYR A 506 -31.64 6.10 -21.42
C TYR A 506 -31.38 6.89 -20.15
N ILE A 507 -30.12 6.98 -19.78
CA ILE A 507 -29.68 7.64 -18.55
C ILE A 507 -28.63 8.68 -18.93
N VAL A 508 -28.82 9.90 -18.41
CA VAL A 508 -27.87 11.01 -18.55
C VAL A 508 -27.53 11.51 -17.15
N GLU A 509 -26.25 11.62 -16.86
CA GLU A 509 -25.78 12.18 -15.59
C GLU A 509 -24.83 13.35 -15.86
N PHE A 510 -24.90 14.35 -15.00
CA PHE A 510 -24.00 15.49 -15.00
C PHE A 510 -23.59 15.84 -13.57
N VAL A 511 -22.29 16.13 -13.40
CA VAL A 511 -21.70 16.58 -12.13
C VAL A 511 -20.90 17.84 -12.39
N ALA A 512 -21.16 18.88 -11.64
CA ALA A 512 -20.42 20.13 -11.63
C ALA A 512 -19.81 20.35 -10.27
N GLN A 513 -18.48 20.47 -10.19
CA GLN A 513 -17.77 20.67 -8.95
C GLN A 513 -17.00 22.00 -8.98
N TYR A 514 -17.10 22.78 -7.91
CA TYR A 514 -16.28 23.96 -7.64
C TYR A 514 -15.50 23.73 -6.35
N ALA A 515 -14.18 23.56 -6.46
CA ALA A 515 -13.33 23.15 -5.35
C ALA A 515 -12.24 24.17 -5.03
N GLY A 516 -11.95 24.32 -3.73
CA GLY A 516 -10.90 25.16 -3.19
C GLY A 516 -9.98 24.43 -2.22
N SER A 517 -8.69 24.79 -2.21
CA SER A 517 -7.68 24.22 -1.31
C SER A 517 -6.80 25.31 -0.70
N SER A 518 -6.51 25.20 0.61
CA SER A 518 -5.58 26.09 1.31
C SER A 518 -4.13 25.96 0.83
N ARG A 519 -3.80 24.94 0.02
CA ARG A 519 -2.47 24.74 -0.55
C ARG A 519 -2.09 25.80 -1.57
N PHE A 520 -3.08 26.49 -2.15
CA PHE A 520 -2.87 27.48 -3.21
C PHE A 520 -3.09 28.90 -2.72
N ASN A 521 -2.42 29.85 -3.39
CA ASN A 521 -2.64 31.26 -3.18
C ASN A 521 -4.12 31.62 -3.42
N LYS A 522 -4.60 32.69 -2.81
CA LYS A 522 -6.00 33.14 -2.89
C LYS A 522 -6.53 33.24 -4.33
N ASP A 523 -5.67 33.64 -5.30
CA ASP A 523 -6.04 33.87 -6.69
C ASP A 523 -6.18 32.56 -7.48
N ASN A 524 -5.47 31.48 -7.08
CA ASN A 524 -5.48 30.15 -7.72
C ASN A 524 -6.17 29.09 -6.87
N ARG A 525 -6.81 29.50 -5.77
CA ARG A 525 -7.37 28.60 -4.76
C ARG A 525 -8.53 27.78 -5.26
N PHE A 526 -9.39 28.36 -6.09
CA PHE A 526 -10.63 27.76 -6.55
C PHE A 526 -10.58 27.40 -8.04
N ALA A 527 -11.17 26.24 -8.39
CA ALA A 527 -11.28 25.81 -9.77
C ALA A 527 -12.58 25.03 -10.01
N PHE A 528 -13.04 25.01 -11.26
CA PHE A 528 -14.27 24.36 -11.70
C PHE A 528 -13.97 23.09 -12.50
N PHE A 529 -14.71 22.01 -12.21
CA PHE A 529 -14.49 20.67 -12.78
C PHE A 529 -15.84 20.07 -13.20
N PRO A 530 -16.18 20.05 -14.48
CA PRO A 530 -17.39 19.44 -15.00
C PRO A 530 -17.17 17.97 -15.40
N SER A 531 -18.22 17.14 -15.26
CA SER A 531 -18.23 15.75 -15.71
C SER A 531 -19.63 15.37 -16.21
N ALA A 532 -19.72 14.51 -17.20
CA ALA A 532 -20.96 14.04 -17.80
C ALA A 532 -20.89 12.55 -18.12
N GLY A 533 -22.03 11.88 -18.12
CA GLY A 533 -22.14 10.46 -18.44
C GLY A 533 -23.46 10.14 -19.15
N LEU A 534 -23.40 9.08 -19.96
CA LEU A 534 -24.52 8.54 -20.71
C LEU A 534 -24.58 7.02 -20.50
N ALA A 535 -25.79 6.47 -20.37
CA ALA A 535 -25.96 5.03 -20.42
C ALA A 535 -27.21 4.65 -21.22
N TRP A 536 -27.12 3.52 -21.89
CA TRP A 536 -28.17 2.89 -22.64
C TRP A 536 -28.38 1.45 -22.17
N VAL A 537 -29.55 1.16 -21.60
CA VAL A 537 -29.94 -0.18 -21.17
C VAL A 537 -30.63 -0.87 -22.35
N ILE A 538 -29.81 -1.52 -23.19
CA ILE A 538 -30.21 -2.12 -24.46
C ILE A 538 -31.24 -3.23 -24.23
N SER A 539 -31.07 -4.00 -23.15
CA SER A 539 -31.97 -5.13 -22.80
C SER A 539 -33.42 -4.69 -22.55
N LYS A 540 -33.66 -3.42 -22.24
CA LYS A 540 -35.00 -2.88 -22.06
C LYS A 540 -35.68 -2.39 -23.36
N GLU A 541 -34.98 -2.48 -24.47
CA GLU A 541 -35.53 -2.12 -25.78
C GLU A 541 -36.54 -3.14 -26.31
N ASN A 542 -37.50 -2.67 -27.09
CA ASN A 542 -38.57 -3.54 -27.60
C ASN A 542 -38.04 -4.67 -28.48
N PHE A 543 -36.96 -4.45 -29.23
CA PHE A 543 -36.34 -5.45 -30.09
C PHE A 543 -35.59 -6.54 -29.32
N MET A 544 -35.31 -6.31 -28.01
CA MET A 544 -34.64 -7.28 -27.14
C MET A 544 -35.63 -8.18 -26.37
N ARG A 545 -36.91 -7.83 -26.36
CA ARG A 545 -37.95 -8.47 -25.53
C ARG A 545 -38.07 -9.97 -25.73
N ASP A 546 -37.84 -10.47 -26.95
CA ASP A 546 -37.95 -11.90 -27.29
C ASP A 546 -36.67 -12.69 -27.03
N ILE A 547 -35.58 -12.01 -26.65
CA ILE A 547 -34.26 -12.59 -26.39
C ILE A 547 -34.15 -12.93 -24.91
N ARG A 548 -34.71 -14.10 -24.52
CA ARG A 548 -34.87 -14.50 -23.10
C ARG A 548 -33.59 -14.90 -22.37
N TRP A 549 -32.51 -15.15 -23.10
CA TRP A 549 -31.23 -15.53 -22.48
C TRP A 549 -30.38 -14.34 -22.06
N ILE A 550 -30.74 -13.14 -22.44
CA ILE A 550 -30.14 -11.88 -22.01
C ILE A 550 -30.97 -11.31 -20.87
N ASP A 551 -30.37 -11.26 -19.67
CA ASP A 551 -31.02 -10.71 -18.49
C ASP A 551 -30.83 -9.20 -18.43
N ASN A 552 -29.61 -8.72 -18.72
CA ASN A 552 -29.28 -7.32 -18.81
C ASN A 552 -28.17 -7.06 -19.84
N LEU A 553 -28.30 -5.96 -20.57
CA LEU A 553 -27.25 -5.45 -21.46
C LEU A 553 -27.27 -3.93 -21.38
N LYS A 554 -26.19 -3.36 -20.82
CA LYS A 554 -26.03 -1.93 -20.61
C LYS A 554 -24.70 -1.47 -21.21
N LEU A 555 -24.75 -0.44 -22.05
CA LEU A 555 -23.59 0.30 -22.54
C LEU A 555 -23.57 1.66 -21.85
N HIS A 556 -22.40 2.06 -21.35
CA HIS A 556 -22.26 3.33 -20.66
C HIS A 556 -20.92 4.01 -20.95
N THR A 557 -20.91 5.33 -20.87
CA THR A 557 -19.70 6.14 -21.06
C THR A 557 -19.74 7.36 -20.16
N GLN A 558 -18.59 7.77 -19.69
CA GLN A 558 -18.41 8.95 -18.88
C GLN A 558 -17.19 9.74 -19.34
N VAL A 559 -17.24 11.05 -19.19
CA VAL A 559 -16.12 11.96 -19.47
C VAL A 559 -16.16 13.12 -18.48
N GLY A 560 -14.99 13.55 -18.03
CA GLY A 560 -14.97 14.70 -17.12
C GLY A 560 -13.59 15.13 -16.67
N LEU A 561 -13.61 16.14 -15.83
CA LEU A 561 -12.45 16.71 -15.17
C LEU A 561 -12.62 16.63 -13.65
N ILE A 562 -11.51 16.40 -12.95
CA ILE A 562 -11.42 16.52 -11.51
C ILE A 562 -10.10 17.21 -11.13
N GLY A 563 -10.09 17.97 -10.06
CA GLY A 563 -8.86 18.59 -9.56
C GLY A 563 -7.93 17.58 -8.92
N GLU A 564 -6.65 17.69 -9.17
CA GLU A 564 -5.61 16.94 -8.47
C GLU A 564 -4.92 17.83 -7.45
N THR A 565 -4.87 17.36 -6.22
CA THR A 565 -4.06 17.96 -5.16
C THR A 565 -3.43 16.82 -4.36
N ASP A 566 -2.12 16.89 -4.16
CA ASP A 566 -1.45 15.96 -3.25
C ASP A 566 -1.88 16.31 -1.81
N ILE A 567 -2.81 15.57 -1.29
CA ILE A 567 -3.37 15.77 0.07
C ILE A 567 -2.36 15.49 1.19
N PHE A 568 -1.26 14.83 0.89
CA PHE A 568 -0.22 14.49 1.88
C PHE A 568 1.04 15.35 1.75
N GLY A 569 1.11 16.21 0.73
CA GLY A 569 2.26 17.09 0.50
C GLY A 569 2.35 18.24 1.50
N ALA A 570 3.46 18.98 1.45
CA ALA A 570 3.68 20.13 2.31
C ALA A 570 2.59 21.20 2.14
N PRO A 571 2.14 21.84 3.22
CA PRO A 571 1.19 22.96 3.15
C PRO A 571 1.87 24.19 2.52
N TYR A 572 1.06 25.08 1.99
CA TYR A 572 1.51 26.41 1.53
C TYR A 572 2.73 26.38 0.60
N LEU A 573 2.74 25.45 -0.37
CA LEU A 573 3.86 25.30 -1.33
C LEU A 573 4.18 26.57 -2.10
N TYR A 574 3.22 27.47 -2.21
CA TYR A 574 3.39 28.76 -2.89
C TYR A 574 4.19 29.80 -2.09
N GLN A 575 4.49 29.54 -0.81
CA GLN A 575 5.25 30.44 0.07
C GLN A 575 6.69 29.99 0.20
N SER A 576 7.60 30.95 0.43
CA SER A 576 8.96 30.63 0.82
C SER A 576 9.00 30.01 2.23
N ASP A 577 9.97 29.11 2.41
CA ASP A 577 10.22 28.44 3.67
C ASP A 577 11.69 28.60 4.07
N TYR A 578 11.93 28.86 5.35
CA TYR A 578 13.24 29.10 5.90
C TYR A 578 13.46 28.28 7.16
N SER A 579 14.67 27.79 7.37
CA SER A 579 15.09 27.17 8.61
C SER A 579 16.37 27.79 9.15
N ALA A 580 16.49 27.86 10.47
CA ALA A 580 17.76 28.16 11.10
C ALA A 580 18.68 26.94 10.99
N ALA A 581 19.90 27.14 10.51
CA ALA A 581 20.87 26.05 10.48
C ALA A 581 21.29 25.70 11.91
N THR A 582 21.21 24.41 12.24
CA THR A 582 21.63 23.89 13.54
C THR A 582 23.16 23.79 13.67
N ASN A 583 23.83 23.69 12.54
CA ASN A 583 25.30 23.66 12.49
C ASN A 583 25.77 25.02 11.99
N GLY A 584 26.57 25.72 12.81
CA GLY A 584 27.10 27.01 12.43
C GLY A 584 27.95 26.98 11.17
N MET A 585 27.97 28.08 10.46
CA MET A 585 28.88 28.31 9.35
C MET A 585 30.27 28.64 9.89
N TRP A 586 31.27 27.90 9.44
CA TRP A 586 32.65 28.16 9.80
C TRP A 586 33.17 29.27 8.88
N LEU A 587 33.47 30.40 9.49
CA LEU A 587 34.16 31.49 8.80
C LEU A 587 35.69 31.23 8.92
N GLY A 588 36.28 30.51 7.95
CA GLY A 588 37.70 30.23 7.94
C GLY A 588 38.08 29.13 6.94
N ALA A 589 39.29 29.14 6.45
CA ALA A 589 39.77 28.33 5.33
C ALA A 589 40.01 26.84 5.63
N ASN A 590 39.88 26.37 6.89
CA ASN A 590 40.07 24.96 7.25
C ASN A 590 39.11 24.52 8.32
N SER A 591 38.41 23.41 8.07
CA SER A 591 37.35 22.80 8.90
C SER A 591 37.83 22.29 10.27
N LYS A 592 39.09 22.43 10.64
CA LYS A 592 39.62 21.84 11.87
C LYS A 592 40.39 22.79 12.79
N GLN A 593 40.88 23.92 12.35
CA GLN A 593 41.67 24.79 13.23
C GLN A 593 41.69 26.24 12.72
N ASP A 594 41.49 27.15 13.63
CA ASP A 594 41.81 28.59 13.62
C ASP A 594 41.00 29.46 12.66
N SER A 595 40.07 30.21 13.27
CA SER A 595 39.50 31.39 12.63
C SER A 595 40.57 32.49 12.44
N TRP A 596 40.56 33.17 11.30
CA TRP A 596 41.42 34.31 11.00
C TRP A 596 41.23 35.48 11.96
N PHE A 597 40.23 35.42 12.85
CA PHE A 597 39.85 36.43 13.83
C PHE A 597 39.96 35.95 15.28
N GLY A 598 41.09 35.36 15.65
CA GLY A 598 41.35 35.02 17.07
C GLY A 598 40.97 33.62 17.48
N THR A 599 41.37 33.23 18.67
CA THR A 599 41.26 31.91 19.25
C THR A 599 39.84 31.45 19.63
N ASN A 600 38.80 32.24 19.35
CA ASN A 600 37.43 31.93 19.62
C ASN A 600 36.68 31.43 18.37
N ARG A 601 36.14 30.25 18.45
CA ARG A 601 35.27 29.68 17.46
C ARG A 601 33.93 30.43 17.43
N TYR A 602 33.76 31.33 16.46
CA TYR A 602 32.45 31.92 16.22
C TYR A 602 31.62 31.01 15.34
N VAL A 603 30.67 30.33 15.96
CA VAL A 603 29.60 29.59 15.25
C VAL A 603 28.47 30.58 14.98
N THR A 604 28.35 31.02 13.74
CA THR A 604 27.27 31.93 13.35
C THR A 604 26.08 31.09 12.91
N GLN A 605 24.96 31.23 13.56
CA GLN A 605 23.72 30.69 13.03
C GLN A 605 23.36 31.44 11.75
N TYR A 606 23.06 30.72 10.70
CA TYR A 606 22.57 31.30 9.46
C TYR A 606 21.20 30.75 9.11
N VAL A 607 20.45 31.48 8.32
CA VAL A 607 19.15 31.08 7.82
C VAL A 607 19.33 30.46 6.46
N THR A 608 18.83 29.25 6.30
CA THR A 608 18.79 28.54 5.01
C THR A 608 17.39 28.69 4.42
N MET A 609 17.34 29.08 3.17
CA MET A 609 16.08 29.01 2.40
C MET A 609 15.84 27.55 2.00
N ASN A 610 14.79 26.94 2.51
CA ASN A 610 14.41 25.56 2.16
C ASN A 610 13.57 25.52 0.88
N ARG A 611 12.79 26.58 0.65
CA ARG A 611 11.88 26.66 -0.50
C ARG A 611 11.71 28.08 -0.98
N LEU A 612 11.71 28.24 -2.32
CA LEU A 612 11.37 29.50 -2.97
C LEU A 612 9.85 29.62 -3.11
N ALA A 613 9.36 30.84 -3.01
CA ALA A 613 7.96 31.14 -3.26
C ALA A 613 7.62 30.98 -4.75
N ASN A 614 6.44 30.39 -5.01
CA ASN A 614 5.81 30.43 -6.32
C ASN A 614 4.30 30.68 -6.16
N PRO A 615 3.84 31.93 -6.21
CA PRO A 615 2.43 32.29 -6.03
C PRO A 615 1.52 31.79 -7.17
N ASP A 616 2.08 31.42 -8.32
CA ASP A 616 1.31 30.95 -9.50
C ASP A 616 0.92 29.47 -9.40
N LEU A 617 1.34 28.78 -8.33
CA LEU A 617 0.92 27.38 -8.12
C LEU A 617 -0.60 27.28 -8.04
N GLY A 618 -1.14 26.33 -8.79
CA GLY A 618 -2.57 26.04 -8.86
C GLY A 618 -2.88 24.56 -9.00
N TRP A 619 -4.11 24.25 -9.36
CA TRP A 619 -4.62 22.90 -9.48
C TRP A 619 -3.95 22.10 -10.61
N GLY A 620 -3.52 20.89 -10.30
CA GLY A 620 -3.41 19.84 -11.30
C GLY A 620 -4.80 19.45 -11.81
N LYS A 621 -4.88 18.99 -13.04
CA LYS A 621 -6.15 18.58 -13.64
C LYS A 621 -6.06 17.17 -14.15
N LEU A 622 -7.00 16.35 -13.75
CA LEU A 622 -7.20 15.01 -14.25
C LEU A 622 -8.41 14.98 -15.16
N PHE A 623 -8.15 14.70 -16.44
CA PHE A 623 -9.16 14.33 -17.42
C PHE A 623 -9.33 12.83 -17.40
N GLN A 624 -10.57 12.33 -17.42
CA GLN A 624 -10.84 10.90 -17.56
C GLN A 624 -12.01 10.68 -18.51
N ALA A 625 -11.87 9.62 -19.32
CA ALA A 625 -12.93 9.09 -20.18
C ALA A 625 -13.03 7.58 -19.94
N ASP A 626 -14.23 7.08 -19.69
CA ASP A 626 -14.56 5.68 -19.44
C ASP A 626 -15.61 5.22 -20.46
N LEU A 627 -15.47 3.96 -20.93
CA LEU A 627 -16.44 3.25 -21.76
C LEU A 627 -16.64 1.86 -21.16
N GLY A 628 -17.86 1.52 -20.78
CA GLY A 628 -18.17 0.26 -20.13
C GLY A 628 -19.32 -0.48 -20.76
N LEU A 629 -19.27 -1.81 -20.67
CA LEU A 629 -20.29 -2.75 -21.05
C LEU A 629 -20.59 -3.68 -19.88
N ASP A 630 -21.85 -3.76 -19.49
CA ASP A 630 -22.35 -4.71 -18.48
C ASP A 630 -23.33 -5.66 -19.15
N PHE A 631 -23.12 -6.97 -18.97
CA PHE A 631 -23.87 -8.00 -19.65
C PHE A 631 -24.15 -9.16 -18.70
N ASP A 632 -25.40 -9.30 -18.27
CA ASP A 632 -25.89 -10.43 -17.50
C ASP A 632 -26.69 -11.37 -18.40
N PHE A 633 -26.45 -12.69 -18.33
CA PHE A 633 -27.07 -13.65 -19.22
C PHE A 633 -27.25 -15.03 -18.58
N LEU A 634 -28.23 -15.78 -19.10
CA LEU A 634 -28.58 -17.13 -18.64
C LEU A 634 -28.90 -17.22 -17.15
N GLN A 635 -29.28 -16.09 -16.52
CA GLN A 635 -29.63 -15.97 -15.07
C GLN A 635 -28.51 -16.46 -14.13
N ALA A 636 -27.30 -16.61 -14.62
CA ALA A 636 -26.19 -17.17 -13.86
C ALA A 636 -24.86 -16.47 -14.13
N PHE A 637 -24.72 -15.83 -15.28
CA PHE A 637 -23.49 -15.19 -15.70
C PHE A 637 -23.59 -13.67 -15.61
N SER A 638 -22.55 -13.03 -15.13
CA SER A 638 -22.37 -11.58 -15.14
C SER A 638 -21.00 -11.26 -15.74
N PHE A 639 -20.99 -10.50 -16.81
CA PHE A 639 -19.80 -10.01 -17.48
C PHE A 639 -19.75 -8.49 -17.40
N SER A 640 -18.59 -7.93 -17.07
CA SER A 640 -18.34 -6.49 -17.21
C SER A 640 -17.00 -6.23 -17.87
N ALA A 641 -16.95 -5.21 -18.71
CA ALA A 641 -15.73 -4.73 -19.36
C ALA A 641 -15.72 -3.21 -19.30
N ASN A 642 -14.64 -2.63 -18.79
CA ASN A 642 -14.44 -1.19 -18.70
C ASN A 642 -13.13 -0.80 -19.36
N PHE A 643 -13.16 0.10 -20.32
CA PHE A 643 -12.01 0.73 -20.94
C PHE A 643 -11.89 2.14 -20.41
N TYR A 644 -10.69 2.56 -20.05
CA TYR A 644 -10.47 3.87 -19.48
C TYR A 644 -9.20 4.54 -20.01
N TYR A 645 -9.31 5.85 -20.17
CA TYR A 645 -8.21 6.76 -20.45
C TYR A 645 -8.23 7.89 -19.43
N ARG A 646 -7.09 8.13 -18.79
CA ARG A 646 -6.93 9.13 -17.76
C ARG A 646 -5.69 9.96 -18.08
N GLN A 647 -5.78 11.28 -18.04
CA GLN A 647 -4.66 12.16 -18.28
C GLN A 647 -4.53 13.19 -17.15
N SER A 648 -3.42 13.16 -16.46
CA SER A 648 -3.05 14.15 -15.45
C SER A 648 -2.18 15.22 -16.07
N THR A 649 -2.57 16.47 -15.90
CA THR A 649 -1.86 17.64 -16.46
C THR A 649 -1.59 18.66 -15.38
N ASN A 650 -0.50 19.42 -15.53
CA ASN A 650 -0.11 20.48 -14.62
C ASN A 650 0.07 19.98 -13.17
N ARG A 651 0.57 18.75 -13.00
CA ARG A 651 0.93 18.26 -11.66
C ARG A 651 2.09 19.08 -11.10
N ILE A 652 2.05 19.32 -9.82
CA ILE A 652 3.11 20.07 -9.12
C ILE A 652 4.34 19.18 -9.00
N VAL A 653 5.48 19.72 -9.40
CA VAL A 653 6.78 19.05 -9.36
C VAL A 653 7.85 20.01 -8.85
N ASN A 654 8.84 19.46 -8.15
CA ASN A 654 10.03 20.21 -7.76
C ASN A 654 10.95 20.34 -8.98
N ILE A 655 11.37 21.57 -9.30
CA ILE A 655 12.27 21.90 -10.41
C ILE A 655 13.59 22.50 -9.91
N SER A 656 13.96 22.26 -8.67
CA SER A 656 15.20 22.80 -8.08
C SER A 656 16.45 22.44 -8.87
N ASP A 657 16.47 21.27 -9.51
CA ASP A 657 17.58 20.81 -10.34
C ASP A 657 17.81 21.68 -11.59
N GLN A 658 16.80 22.44 -12.01
CA GLN A 658 16.89 23.36 -13.15
C GLN A 658 17.41 24.76 -12.77
N LEU A 659 17.59 25.02 -11.47
CA LEU A 659 18.11 26.29 -11.02
C LEU A 659 19.62 26.36 -11.28
N PRO A 660 20.11 27.41 -11.98
CA PRO A 660 21.54 27.63 -12.17
C PRO A 660 22.28 27.75 -10.83
N ALA A 661 23.38 27.04 -10.69
CA ALA A 661 24.18 27.03 -9.46
C ALA A 661 24.63 28.44 -9.01
N ILE A 662 24.73 29.37 -9.94
CA ILE A 662 25.10 30.76 -9.66
C ILE A 662 24.14 31.50 -8.74
N PHE A 663 22.89 31.07 -8.64
CA PHE A 663 21.92 31.67 -7.72
C PHE A 663 22.17 31.31 -6.25
N GLY A 664 23.10 30.38 -5.97
CA GLY A 664 23.39 29.96 -4.59
C GLY A 664 22.23 29.24 -3.89
N LEU A 665 21.22 28.82 -4.63
CA LEU A 665 19.99 28.20 -4.11
C LEU A 665 20.04 26.66 -4.20
N ARG A 666 21.20 26.07 -4.29
CA ARG A 666 21.39 24.63 -4.34
C ARG A 666 20.84 23.99 -3.06
N GLY A 667 19.87 23.09 -3.23
CA GLY A 667 19.19 22.43 -2.11
C GLY A 667 17.93 23.14 -1.63
N SER A 668 17.52 24.28 -2.23
CA SER A 668 16.24 24.90 -2.01
C SER A 668 15.21 24.38 -2.99
N ASP A 669 14.02 24.02 -2.51
CA ASP A 669 12.92 23.54 -3.36
C ASP A 669 12.30 24.68 -4.16
N LEU A 670 11.98 24.42 -5.41
CA LEU A 670 11.12 25.28 -6.24
C LEU A 670 10.06 24.42 -6.90
N TYR A 671 8.80 24.70 -6.64
CA TYR A 671 7.68 23.95 -7.17
C TYR A 671 7.02 24.67 -8.34
N LYS A 672 6.62 23.92 -9.36
CA LYS A 672 5.91 24.40 -10.56
C LYS A 672 4.85 23.41 -11.02
N ASN A 673 3.75 23.89 -11.56
CA ASN A 673 2.78 23.08 -12.31
C ASN A 673 3.36 22.77 -13.69
N TYR A 674 3.82 21.53 -13.91
CA TYR A 674 4.54 21.22 -15.14
C TYR A 674 4.25 19.84 -15.72
N THR A 675 4.41 18.77 -14.94
CA THR A 675 4.39 17.42 -15.49
C THR A 675 3.03 17.02 -16.07
N LYS A 676 3.10 16.11 -17.07
CA LYS A 676 1.94 15.52 -17.72
C LYS A 676 2.17 14.04 -17.89
N GLU A 677 1.17 13.23 -17.58
CA GLU A 677 1.18 11.79 -17.78
C GLU A 677 -0.21 11.30 -18.16
N HIS A 678 -0.27 10.18 -18.86
CA HIS A 678 -1.53 9.50 -19.07
C HIS A 678 -1.48 8.03 -18.65
N LEU A 679 -2.63 7.53 -18.20
CA LEU A 679 -2.90 6.15 -17.88
C LEU A 679 -4.01 5.65 -18.79
N GLN A 680 -3.79 4.50 -19.40
CA GLN A 680 -4.81 3.81 -20.19
C GLN A 680 -4.87 2.34 -19.80
N GLY A 681 -6.05 1.76 -19.82
CA GLY A 681 -6.23 0.38 -19.41
C GLY A 681 -7.63 -0.15 -19.62
N ALA A 682 -7.82 -1.38 -19.18
CA ALA A 682 -9.10 -2.06 -19.22
C ALA A 682 -9.25 -3.00 -18.02
N ASP A 683 -10.47 -3.10 -17.51
CA ASP A 683 -10.87 -4.03 -16.46
C ASP A 683 -11.91 -4.98 -17.01
N PHE A 684 -11.79 -6.26 -16.70
CA PHE A 684 -12.68 -7.34 -17.11
C PHE A 684 -13.08 -8.19 -15.93
N SER A 685 -14.36 -8.52 -15.83
CA SER A 685 -14.90 -9.46 -14.84
C SER A 685 -15.90 -10.38 -15.51
N LEU A 686 -15.76 -11.67 -15.27
CA LEU A 686 -16.75 -12.67 -15.66
C LEU A 686 -17.03 -13.53 -14.42
N ASN A 687 -18.27 -13.52 -13.98
CA ASN A 687 -18.70 -14.28 -12.82
C ASN A 687 -19.85 -15.21 -13.21
N TYR A 688 -19.83 -16.40 -12.64
CA TYR A 688 -20.88 -17.39 -12.66
C TYR A 688 -21.27 -17.69 -11.22
N ALA A 689 -22.54 -17.70 -10.91
CA ALA A 689 -23.05 -18.14 -9.61
C ALA A 689 -24.41 -18.82 -9.79
N ARG A 690 -24.57 -19.97 -9.16
CA ARG A 690 -25.83 -20.72 -9.22
C ARG A 690 -26.03 -21.57 -7.98
N THR A 691 -27.27 -21.57 -7.46
CA THR A 691 -27.73 -22.49 -6.43
C THR A 691 -28.57 -23.59 -7.05
N LEU A 692 -28.24 -24.84 -6.75
CA LEU A 692 -28.90 -26.04 -7.27
C LEU A 692 -29.34 -26.92 -6.10
N GLY A 693 -30.55 -26.72 -5.59
CA GLY A 693 -31.00 -27.35 -4.33
C GLY A 693 -30.10 -26.94 -3.16
N ASP A 694 -29.48 -27.92 -2.50
CA ASP A 694 -28.54 -27.68 -1.38
C ASP A 694 -27.12 -27.28 -1.82
N TRP A 695 -26.84 -27.25 -3.14
CA TRP A 695 -25.54 -26.96 -3.71
C TRP A 695 -25.44 -25.49 -4.16
N TYR A 696 -24.34 -24.87 -3.85
CA TYR A 696 -23.94 -23.55 -4.37
C TYR A 696 -22.64 -23.70 -5.17
N ILE A 697 -22.59 -23.16 -6.36
CA ILE A 697 -21.41 -23.17 -7.23
C ILE A 697 -21.17 -21.75 -7.72
N SER A 698 -19.96 -21.26 -7.53
CA SER A 698 -19.51 -19.99 -8.10
C SER A 698 -18.15 -20.13 -8.78
N ALA A 699 -17.98 -19.40 -9.87
CA ALA A 699 -16.69 -19.25 -10.54
C ALA A 699 -16.55 -17.82 -11.05
N GLY A 700 -15.41 -17.19 -10.82
CA GLY A 700 -15.15 -15.83 -11.24
C GLY A 700 -13.74 -15.66 -11.80
N VAL A 701 -13.62 -14.84 -12.85
CA VAL A 701 -12.34 -14.42 -13.40
C VAL A 701 -12.33 -12.90 -13.47
N ASN A 702 -11.36 -12.28 -12.83
CA ASN A 702 -11.11 -10.87 -12.86
C ASN A 702 -9.76 -10.60 -13.53
N ALA A 703 -9.68 -9.61 -14.39
CA ALA A 703 -8.44 -9.19 -15.02
C ALA A 703 -8.41 -7.66 -15.17
N SER A 704 -7.26 -7.05 -14.94
CA SER A 704 -7.02 -5.64 -15.16
C SER A 704 -5.70 -5.45 -15.88
N THR A 705 -5.69 -4.61 -16.91
CA THR A 705 -4.49 -4.22 -17.63
C THR A 705 -4.36 -2.72 -17.68
N TRP A 706 -3.15 -2.20 -17.49
CA TRP A 706 -2.91 -0.77 -17.47
C TRP A 706 -1.44 -0.43 -17.74
N LYS A 707 -1.22 0.80 -18.21
CA LYS A 707 0.10 1.42 -18.31
C LYS A 707 0.02 2.92 -18.07
N ILE A 708 1.04 3.47 -17.44
CA ILE A 708 1.21 4.91 -17.22
C ILE A 708 2.38 5.39 -18.07
N VAL A 709 2.17 6.42 -18.87
CA VAL A 709 3.18 7.00 -19.76
C VAL A 709 3.42 8.46 -19.38
N SER A 710 4.70 8.84 -19.34
CA SER A 710 5.12 10.22 -19.10
C SER A 710 5.06 11.03 -20.40
N ASP A 711 4.14 11.99 -20.47
CA ASP A 711 3.98 12.86 -21.66
C ASP A 711 4.84 14.13 -21.60
N ARG A 712 5.19 14.60 -20.40
CA ARG A 712 6.05 15.74 -20.17
C ARG A 712 6.74 15.67 -18.81
N LEU A 713 8.06 15.72 -18.81
CA LEU A 713 8.92 15.69 -17.63
C LEU A 713 9.79 16.95 -17.56
N THR A 714 10.33 17.24 -16.39
CA THR A 714 11.17 18.44 -16.14
C THR A 714 12.59 18.30 -16.67
N ASN A 715 13.17 17.13 -16.59
CA ASN A 715 14.57 16.84 -16.97
C ASN A 715 14.58 15.76 -18.03
N ASP A 716 14.30 16.15 -19.28
CA ASP A 716 14.26 15.22 -20.42
C ASP A 716 15.16 15.67 -21.56
N GLU A 717 16.27 16.36 -21.21
CA GLU A 717 17.30 16.75 -22.13
C GLU A 717 18.39 15.68 -22.15
N TYR A 718 18.38 14.84 -23.17
CA TYR A 718 19.36 13.80 -23.41
C TYR A 718 20.02 14.01 -24.76
N ILE A 719 21.29 13.61 -24.87
CA ILE A 719 22.04 13.68 -26.11
C ILE A 719 21.45 12.76 -27.17
N TYR A 720 21.00 11.59 -26.74
CA TYR A 720 20.47 10.56 -27.63
C TYR A 720 18.96 10.38 -27.46
N ASP A 721 18.23 10.26 -28.59
CA ASP A 721 16.78 10.10 -28.57
C ASP A 721 16.28 8.87 -27.83
N TYR A 722 17.05 7.76 -27.84
CA TYR A 722 16.69 6.53 -27.14
C TYR A 722 16.72 6.66 -25.62
N GLN A 723 17.35 7.71 -25.10
CA GLN A 723 17.41 8.01 -23.66
C GLN A 723 16.27 8.89 -23.16
N LYS A 724 15.49 9.49 -24.06
CA LYS A 724 14.37 10.35 -23.68
C LYS A 724 13.36 9.55 -22.88
N ARG A 725 12.96 10.10 -21.74
CA ARG A 725 11.99 9.49 -20.85
C ARG A 725 10.55 9.89 -21.19
N THR A 726 10.37 11.02 -21.84
CA THR A 726 9.07 11.45 -22.41
C THR A 726 8.62 10.45 -23.47
N GLY A 727 7.36 9.99 -23.37
CA GLY A 727 6.80 8.94 -24.22
C GLY A 727 7.06 7.51 -23.71
N THR A 728 7.85 7.33 -22.67
CA THR A 728 8.07 6.02 -22.03
C THR A 728 7.20 5.84 -20.80
N THR A 729 7.10 4.61 -20.30
CA THR A 729 6.32 4.34 -19.12
C THR A 729 7.07 4.74 -17.85
N VAL A 730 6.33 5.23 -16.84
CA VAL A 730 6.89 5.74 -15.59
C VAL A 730 7.71 4.69 -14.81
N ASP A 731 7.47 3.41 -15.06
CA ASP A 731 8.12 2.27 -14.44
C ASP A 731 9.21 1.63 -15.32
N SER A 732 9.67 2.32 -16.36
CA SER A 732 10.78 1.85 -17.20
C SER A 732 12.06 1.76 -16.37
N TYR A 733 12.68 0.59 -16.38
CA TYR A 733 13.95 0.34 -15.71
C TYR A 733 15.11 0.52 -16.68
N TRP A 734 15.94 1.52 -16.40
CA TRP A 734 17.06 1.92 -17.23
C TRP A 734 18.38 1.33 -16.75
N GLY A 735 19.15 0.77 -17.66
CA GLY A 735 20.44 0.19 -17.33
C GLY A 735 21.29 -0.14 -18.56
N LEU A 736 22.51 -0.60 -18.31
CA LEU A 736 23.40 -1.11 -19.33
C LEU A 736 22.98 -2.51 -19.75
N LYS A 737 22.96 -2.79 -21.04
CA LYS A 737 22.59 -4.11 -21.60
C LYS A 737 23.80 -5.04 -21.54
N CYS A 738 23.76 -6.05 -20.69
CA CYS A 738 24.76 -7.11 -20.67
C CYS A 738 24.65 -7.99 -21.91
N ILE A 739 25.79 -8.25 -22.59
CA ILE A 739 25.88 -9.09 -23.79
C ILE A 739 26.76 -10.31 -23.59
N GLY A 740 27.44 -10.46 -22.44
CA GLY A 740 28.27 -11.61 -22.14
C GLY A 740 29.12 -11.41 -20.90
N LYS A 741 30.13 -12.28 -20.77
CA LYS A 741 31.19 -12.20 -19.74
C LYS A 741 32.55 -12.19 -20.44
N TYR A 742 33.54 -11.52 -19.85
CA TYR A 742 34.91 -11.61 -20.31
C TYR A 742 35.48 -13.01 -20.01
N GLU A 743 35.81 -13.74 -21.05
CA GLU A 743 36.40 -15.09 -20.95
C GLU A 743 37.94 -15.10 -21.12
N THR A 744 38.47 -14.06 -21.75
CA THR A 744 39.92 -13.95 -22.04
C THR A 744 40.45 -12.53 -21.81
N HIS A 745 41.75 -12.43 -21.51
CA HIS A 745 42.42 -11.12 -21.42
C HIS A 745 42.43 -10.34 -22.73
N GLU A 746 42.36 -11.01 -23.87
CA GLU A 746 42.28 -10.37 -25.18
C GLU A 746 40.92 -9.62 -25.34
N GLN A 747 39.83 -10.22 -24.88
CA GLN A 747 38.52 -9.55 -24.85
C GLN A 747 38.54 -8.30 -23.96
N ILE A 748 39.17 -8.38 -22.76
CA ILE A 748 39.29 -7.22 -21.85
C ILE A 748 40.07 -6.08 -22.55
N SER A 749 41.06 -6.40 -23.36
CA SER A 749 41.90 -5.40 -24.03
C SER A 749 41.28 -4.82 -25.30
N SER A 750 40.32 -5.54 -25.93
CA SER A 750 39.80 -5.22 -27.26
C SER A 750 38.36 -4.66 -27.25
N LEU A 751 37.58 -4.95 -26.20
CA LEU A 751 36.18 -4.49 -26.11
C LEU A 751 36.07 -3.21 -25.28
N PRO A 752 35.06 -2.36 -25.55
CA PRO A 752 34.75 -1.21 -24.71
C PRO A 752 34.52 -1.63 -23.24
N ALA A 753 35.10 -0.88 -22.32
CA ALA A 753 35.14 -1.19 -20.91
C ALA A 753 34.36 -0.17 -20.06
N TYR A 754 33.64 -0.67 -19.05
CA TYR A 754 32.97 0.18 -18.06
C TYR A 754 33.92 0.72 -16.97
N THR A 755 34.99 -0.03 -16.67
CA THR A 755 36.01 0.31 -15.67
C THR A 755 37.38 -0.18 -16.14
N SER A 756 38.45 0.40 -15.59
CA SER A 756 39.82 -0.02 -15.87
C SER A 756 40.26 -1.33 -15.20
N ASP A 757 39.53 -1.77 -14.14
CA ASP A 757 39.93 -2.87 -13.25
C ASP A 757 39.18 -4.16 -13.57
N LEU A 758 39.03 -4.47 -14.87
CA LEU A 758 38.28 -5.64 -15.32
C LEU A 758 39.07 -6.94 -15.12
N GLN A 759 38.32 -7.99 -14.79
CA GLN A 759 38.83 -9.35 -14.64
C GLN A 759 38.04 -10.34 -15.52
N ILE A 760 38.62 -11.51 -15.76
CA ILE A 760 37.93 -12.63 -16.40
C ILE A 760 36.71 -12.99 -15.52
N GLY A 761 35.53 -13.09 -16.13
CA GLY A 761 34.24 -13.29 -15.44
C GLY A 761 33.38 -12.05 -15.26
N ASP A 762 33.96 -10.85 -15.41
CA ASP A 762 33.20 -9.60 -15.40
C ASP A 762 32.24 -9.48 -16.59
N LEU A 763 31.21 -8.66 -16.46
CA LEU A 763 30.16 -8.52 -17.46
C LEU A 763 30.61 -7.59 -18.61
N ILE A 764 30.33 -8.01 -19.83
CA ILE A 764 30.47 -7.20 -21.04
C ILE A 764 29.15 -6.47 -21.28
N TYR A 765 29.23 -5.17 -21.45
CA TYR A 765 28.06 -4.34 -21.77
C TYR A 765 28.10 -3.89 -23.23
N ALA A 766 26.93 -3.66 -23.81
CA ALA A 766 26.80 -3.17 -25.16
C ALA A 766 27.11 -1.66 -25.24
N ASP A 767 27.98 -1.26 -26.13
CA ASP A 767 28.19 0.11 -26.55
C ASP A 767 27.07 0.49 -27.53
N ILE A 768 26.07 1.23 -27.03
CA ILE A 768 24.83 1.53 -27.76
C ILE A 768 25.04 2.71 -28.72
N ASN A 769 25.83 3.68 -28.34
CA ASN A 769 26.14 4.86 -29.16
C ASN A 769 27.35 4.69 -30.10
N ASN A 770 28.10 3.58 -29.96
CA ASN A 770 29.30 3.23 -30.71
C ASN A 770 30.42 4.26 -30.58
N ASP A 771 30.61 4.83 -29.38
CA ASP A 771 31.70 5.78 -29.12
C ASP A 771 32.99 5.10 -28.59
N GLY A 772 32.95 3.79 -28.34
CA GLY A 772 34.08 3.00 -27.84
C GLY A 772 34.23 3.05 -26.31
N GLN A 773 33.29 3.63 -25.58
CA GLN A 773 33.26 3.68 -24.12
C GLN A 773 31.91 3.14 -23.60
N ILE A 774 31.93 2.54 -22.43
CA ILE A 774 30.69 2.14 -21.76
C ILE A 774 30.42 3.11 -20.61
N ASP A 775 29.38 3.94 -20.76
CA ASP A 775 29.04 4.94 -19.76
C ASP A 775 27.52 5.11 -19.59
N THR A 776 27.11 6.26 -19.04
CA THR A 776 25.68 6.58 -18.84
C THR A 776 24.92 6.78 -20.15
N ASN A 777 25.65 7.04 -21.26
CA ASN A 777 25.06 7.23 -22.59
C ASN A 777 24.59 5.91 -23.21
N ASP A 778 25.08 4.75 -22.73
CA ASP A 778 24.68 3.41 -23.20
C ASP A 778 23.45 2.85 -22.47
N ARG A 779 22.87 3.60 -21.54
CA ARG A 779 21.68 3.14 -20.82
C ARG A 779 20.45 3.16 -21.69
N ILE A 780 19.77 2.02 -21.73
CA ILE A 780 18.51 1.82 -22.45
C ILE A 780 17.43 1.26 -21.50
N ILE A 781 16.19 1.18 -21.97
CA ILE A 781 15.12 0.50 -21.23
C ILE A 781 15.39 -1.01 -21.27
N LEU A 782 15.66 -1.60 -20.12
CA LEU A 782 15.86 -3.05 -19.97
C LEU A 782 14.53 -3.77 -19.74
N SER A 783 13.62 -3.16 -18.97
CA SER A 783 12.36 -3.79 -18.57
C SER A 783 11.35 -2.78 -18.01
N HIS A 784 10.20 -3.31 -17.60
CA HIS A 784 9.16 -2.59 -16.87
C HIS A 784 8.96 -3.24 -15.50
N THR A 785 8.92 -2.44 -14.43
CA THR A 785 8.90 -2.96 -13.05
C THR A 785 7.49 -3.17 -12.49
N LEU A 786 6.47 -2.53 -13.08
CA LEU A 786 5.08 -2.68 -12.64
C LEU A 786 4.34 -3.69 -13.52
N PRO A 787 3.49 -4.55 -12.93
CA PRO A 787 2.68 -5.49 -13.70
C PRO A 787 1.78 -4.76 -14.70
N ARG A 788 1.80 -5.21 -15.96
CA ARG A 788 0.88 -4.71 -17.00
C ARG A 788 -0.47 -5.40 -16.94
N MET A 789 -0.56 -6.54 -16.27
CA MET A 789 -1.77 -7.30 -16.11
C MET A 789 -1.80 -7.91 -14.72
N ASN A 790 -2.89 -7.69 -14.00
CA ASN A 790 -3.25 -8.43 -12.80
C ASN A 790 -4.49 -9.25 -13.08
N TYR A 791 -4.54 -10.48 -12.57
CA TYR A 791 -5.67 -11.36 -12.74
C TYR A 791 -5.96 -12.17 -11.49
N ALA A 792 -7.23 -12.61 -11.37
CA ALA A 792 -7.66 -13.48 -10.30
C ALA A 792 -8.67 -14.52 -10.83
N ILE A 793 -8.64 -15.70 -10.24
CA ILE A 793 -9.61 -16.77 -10.43
C ILE A 793 -10.19 -17.08 -9.06
N ASN A 794 -11.51 -17.04 -8.95
CA ASN A 794 -12.26 -17.34 -7.74
C ASN A 794 -13.14 -18.55 -8.01
N LEU A 795 -13.10 -19.58 -7.18
CA LEU A 795 -13.98 -20.75 -7.25
C LEU A 795 -14.61 -20.95 -5.88
N GLY A 796 -15.92 -21.16 -5.87
CA GLY A 796 -16.69 -21.42 -4.66
C GLY A 796 -17.59 -22.66 -4.85
N PHE A 797 -17.58 -23.54 -3.84
CA PHE A 797 -18.43 -24.73 -3.78
C PHE A 797 -19.06 -24.80 -2.40
N GLY A 798 -20.36 -24.76 -2.35
CA GLY A 798 -21.11 -24.88 -1.11
C GLY A 798 -22.06 -26.08 -1.14
N TYR A 799 -22.19 -26.74 0.00
CA TYR A 799 -23.22 -27.77 0.23
C TYR A 799 -23.79 -27.58 1.63
N LYS A 800 -25.03 -27.16 1.71
CA LYS A 800 -25.70 -26.79 2.99
C LYS A 800 -24.86 -25.77 3.76
N ASN A 801 -24.31 -26.17 4.91
CA ASN A 801 -23.53 -25.33 5.79
C ASN A 801 -22.01 -25.41 5.54
N PHE A 802 -21.57 -26.19 4.54
CA PHE A 802 -20.15 -26.29 4.16
C PHE A 802 -19.88 -25.47 2.92
N GLU A 803 -18.80 -24.70 2.97
CA GLU A 803 -18.33 -23.93 1.83
C GLU A 803 -16.80 -24.05 1.69
N ILE A 804 -16.36 -24.21 0.44
CA ILE A 804 -14.94 -24.20 0.06
C ILE A 804 -14.76 -23.06 -0.94
N GLN A 805 -13.81 -22.19 -0.66
CA GLN A 805 -13.37 -21.15 -1.59
C GLN A 805 -11.91 -21.32 -1.98
N ILE A 806 -11.63 -21.16 -3.26
CA ILE A 806 -10.29 -21.19 -3.83
C ILE A 806 -10.07 -19.88 -4.57
N VAL A 807 -9.00 -19.18 -4.23
CA VAL A 807 -8.61 -17.90 -4.86
C VAL A 807 -7.20 -18.03 -5.38
N GLY A 808 -7.05 -17.89 -6.70
CA GLY A 808 -5.77 -17.76 -7.37
C GLY A 808 -5.57 -16.34 -7.88
N THR A 809 -4.44 -15.72 -7.59
CA THR A 809 -4.09 -14.39 -8.10
C THR A 809 -2.75 -14.43 -8.80
N GLY A 810 -2.58 -13.58 -9.81
CA GLY A 810 -1.34 -13.47 -10.52
C GLY A 810 -1.13 -12.10 -11.15
N ALA A 811 0.13 -11.85 -11.50
CA ALA A 811 0.58 -10.65 -12.19
C ALA A 811 1.46 -11.06 -13.37
N ALA A 812 1.41 -10.30 -14.46
CA ALA A 812 2.14 -10.63 -15.68
C ALA A 812 2.70 -9.39 -16.38
N PHE A 813 3.65 -9.63 -17.29
CA PHE A 813 4.30 -8.63 -18.14
C PHE A 813 5.06 -7.57 -17.36
N PHE A 814 5.88 -8.01 -16.39
CA PHE A 814 6.80 -7.17 -15.64
C PHE A 814 8.06 -7.94 -15.29
N GLN A 815 9.08 -7.23 -14.87
CA GLN A 815 10.32 -7.81 -14.36
C GLN A 815 10.72 -7.07 -13.08
N THR A 816 11.06 -7.83 -12.07
CA THR A 816 11.55 -7.26 -10.81
C THR A 816 13.07 -7.21 -10.84
N PRO A 817 13.70 -6.03 -10.67
CA PRO A 817 15.14 -5.93 -10.58
C PRO A 817 15.63 -6.63 -9.30
N MET A 818 16.62 -7.52 -9.48
CA MET A 818 17.25 -8.27 -8.39
C MET A 818 18.35 -7.42 -7.74
N THR A 819 17.95 -6.33 -7.03
CA THR A 819 18.90 -5.33 -6.50
C THR A 819 19.22 -5.49 -5.01
N ASN A 820 18.58 -6.39 -4.31
CA ASN A 820 18.84 -6.59 -2.88
C ASN A 820 20.02 -7.53 -2.61
N SER A 821 20.54 -7.51 -1.39
CA SER A 821 21.71 -8.30 -0.97
C SER A 821 21.54 -9.83 -1.03
N TYR A 822 20.34 -10.34 -1.26
CA TYR A 822 20.12 -11.77 -1.49
C TYR A 822 20.59 -12.21 -2.87
N PHE A 823 20.44 -11.34 -3.86
CA PHE A 823 20.85 -11.63 -5.25
C PHE A 823 22.30 -11.22 -5.54
N TRP A 824 22.82 -10.26 -4.78
CA TRP A 824 24.15 -9.69 -4.99
C TRP A 824 24.91 -9.59 -3.68
N ASN A 825 26.08 -10.20 -3.62
CA ASN A 825 26.99 -10.00 -2.50
C ASN A 825 27.88 -8.77 -2.75
N GLY A 826 27.26 -7.59 -2.89
CA GLY A 826 27.92 -6.43 -3.46
C GLY A 826 28.64 -5.50 -2.49
N TRP A 827 28.46 -5.59 -1.18
CA TRP A 827 28.98 -4.57 -0.26
C TRP A 827 29.50 -5.18 1.04
N GLY A 828 30.78 -5.51 1.06
CA GLY A 828 31.51 -5.87 2.27
C GLY A 828 31.40 -7.34 2.66
N ASP A 829 31.90 -7.64 3.87
CA ASP A 829 32.11 -9.00 4.40
C ASP A 829 30.84 -9.70 4.90
N GLY A 830 29.65 -9.35 4.35
CA GLY A 830 28.37 -9.95 4.73
C GLY A 830 28.24 -11.43 4.36
N ASN A 831 27.16 -12.08 4.81
CA ASN A 831 26.90 -13.47 4.49
C ASN A 831 26.51 -13.67 3.02
N TYR A 832 26.84 -14.80 2.42
CA TYR A 832 26.40 -15.19 1.08
C TYR A 832 25.03 -15.84 1.11
N SER A 833 24.21 -15.55 0.11
CA SER A 833 22.92 -16.22 -0.05
C SER A 833 23.07 -17.55 -0.80
N ALA A 834 22.10 -18.46 -0.65
CA ALA A 834 22.01 -19.65 -1.47
C ALA A 834 21.87 -19.32 -2.96
N PHE A 835 21.20 -18.19 -3.32
CA PHE A 835 21.10 -17.73 -4.70
C PHE A 835 22.48 -17.42 -5.29
N VAL A 836 23.34 -16.71 -4.55
CA VAL A 836 24.70 -16.38 -4.98
C VAL A 836 25.52 -17.67 -5.16
N ARG A 837 25.47 -18.61 -4.20
CA ARG A 837 26.12 -19.92 -4.32
C ARG A 837 25.73 -20.66 -5.60
N ASP A 838 24.43 -20.67 -5.93
CA ASP A 838 23.90 -21.51 -6.99
C ASP A 838 24.01 -20.87 -8.39
N ASN A 839 24.20 -19.53 -8.47
CA ASN A 839 24.12 -18.78 -9.74
C ASN A 839 25.38 -17.95 -10.08
N ILE A 840 26.24 -17.68 -9.11
CA ILE A 840 27.44 -16.85 -9.28
C ILE A 840 28.68 -17.66 -8.86
N GLY A 841 28.78 -18.88 -9.35
CA GLY A 841 29.89 -19.79 -9.04
C GLY A 841 31.05 -19.61 -9.97
#